data_943f2be0cbbd67a6a851407d84c0bae5
#
_entry.id   943f2be0cbbd67a6a851407d84c0bae5
#
_cell.length_a   1.000
_cell.length_b   1.000
_cell.length_c   1.000
_cell.angle_alpha   90.00
_cell.angle_beta   90.00
_cell.angle_gamma   90.00
#
_symmetry.space_group_name_H-M   'P 1'
#
loop_
_entity.id
_entity.type
_entity.pdbx_description
1 polymer ?
#
loop_
_entity_poly.entity_id
_entity_poly.type
_entity_poly.pdbx_seq_one_letter_code
_entity_poly.pdbx_strand_id
1 'polypeptide(L)'
;MNQNERKTVMRRMVLLIAVAALVMGLYALRLIFLQLVNGDEYKSQATNTTDYNFTVTAARGDIVDSTGKRIATTTTSYNVVLNKLQMGDEDLDSLLQRLVELFEKNGESWTDTLLISQPDAAGNYTFTARDDSSSDQRQLTTMKENLGLQQYATANDVMEMLVEKNNLQDLPLRWQRTLAGIHYEMELQAFSNVNNFVMAENVSDVTVATIKENSLSLPGVEIVQTSTRSYEQGDIVPAVLGRVGKITAEKWRVTDENGQVTYPLRDKGYNMNDVLGISGLESAYEDELRGKDGVETITRNSDGVIVNTQLTTVPEPGHTVQLTINSDFQRAVNKALANNIDMINRTYNTGNMKAAAGAAVVIDVKNGGVLAASNYPSFDQNLYATQYDEYSADPSLPLFNRSLQGLYTPGSTFKPAVAVAALDSGLINQYSTVNCTGVYTYYKDYRPRCTQHGHSGNISVVDAIKWSCNIFFYDVGRRLTSDVYDAYAYKLGLAQRTGVEVSESLGRLTTKNDSNYNTSLDIQAAIGQGNTVVTPIQLATYAATLANNGVRYRTHFVKAILDTNTGEVIHETQPEVMDVVEDNGTTFALVRQGMKLVPSTITGKISSYPIAIACKTGTPQRSETYAPGKHYLNAMMIAYLPADDPEIAIGITVEYGGYGARTGDLVVDIANAYFAMKDGTLEVDPYVNPALSTDPSDDTTGAADTTDTAGAAQDETQPEQGSAD
;
A
#
# COMPACT_ATOMS: atom_id res chain seq x y z
N MET A 1 59.10 -68.47 39.55
CA MET A 1 57.80 -68.42 40.25
C MET A 1 57.56 -69.71 40.95
N ASN A 2 57.55 -69.68 42.27
CA ASN A 2 57.42 -70.85 43.13
C ASN A 2 56.07 -71.49 42.99
N GLN A 3 55.95 -72.85 43.18
CA GLN A 3 54.71 -73.58 42.97
C GLN A 3 53.50 -73.04 43.79
N ASN A 4 53.76 -72.40 44.91
CA ASN A 4 52.75 -71.76 45.74
C ASN A 4 52.30 -70.43 45.16
N GLU A 5 53.17 -69.68 44.50
CA GLU A 5 52.77 -68.43 43.81
C GLU A 5 51.86 -68.72 42.57
N ARG A 6 52.18 -69.80 41.84
CA ARG A 6 51.28 -70.23 40.72
C ARG A 6 49.88 -70.64 41.20
N LYS A 7 49.77 -71.36 42.33
CA LYS A 7 48.48 -71.71 42.92
C LYS A 7 47.71 -70.49 43.41
N THR A 8 48.36 -69.47 43.93
CA THR A 8 47.73 -68.25 44.40
C THR A 8 47.28 -67.36 43.23
N VAL A 9 48.09 -67.26 42.18
CA VAL A 9 47.70 -66.54 40.95
C VAL A 9 46.50 -67.21 40.25
N MET A 10 46.55 -68.57 40.20
CA MET A 10 45.45 -69.34 39.58
C MET A 10 44.15 -69.23 40.35
N ARG A 11 44.20 -69.22 41.72
CA ARG A 11 43.00 -68.96 42.55
C ARG A 11 42.43 -67.54 42.35
N ARG A 12 43.29 -66.54 42.24
CA ARG A 12 42.90 -65.15 41.94
C ARG A 12 42.27 -65.04 40.54
N MET A 13 42.84 -65.68 39.52
CA MET A 13 42.28 -65.75 38.18
C MET A 13 40.90 -66.45 38.15
N VAL A 14 40.76 -67.58 38.85
CA VAL A 14 39.49 -68.31 38.95
C VAL A 14 38.45 -67.46 39.67
N LEU A 15 38.84 -66.72 40.73
CA LEU A 15 37.96 -65.82 41.41
C LEU A 15 37.49 -64.64 40.53
N LEU A 16 38.43 -64.04 39.79
CA LEU A 16 38.12 -62.97 38.81
C LEU A 16 37.18 -63.46 37.69
N ILE A 17 37.42 -64.67 37.16
CA ILE A 17 36.54 -65.28 36.14
C ILE A 17 35.13 -65.57 36.75
N ALA A 18 35.06 -66.05 37.99
CA ALA A 18 33.81 -66.31 38.68
C ALA A 18 33.03 -65.02 38.92
N VAL A 19 33.70 -63.91 39.34
CA VAL A 19 33.08 -62.57 39.48
C VAL A 19 32.60 -62.03 38.14
N ALA A 20 33.41 -62.15 37.10
CA ALA A 20 33.04 -61.74 35.74
C ALA A 20 31.83 -62.51 35.21
N ALA A 21 31.80 -63.85 35.42
CA ALA A 21 30.67 -64.70 35.04
C ALA A 21 29.40 -64.35 35.84
N LEU A 22 29.52 -64.04 37.15
CA LEU A 22 28.41 -63.57 37.98
C LEU A 22 27.83 -62.21 37.45
N VAL A 23 28.73 -61.27 37.16
CA VAL A 23 28.32 -59.97 36.58
C VAL A 23 27.62 -60.14 35.24
N MET A 24 28.20 -60.94 34.33
CA MET A 24 27.57 -61.28 33.05
C MET A 24 26.22 -61.97 33.24
N GLY A 25 26.09 -62.89 34.20
CA GLY A 25 24.83 -63.56 34.54
C GLY A 25 23.79 -62.58 35.05
N LEU A 26 24.17 -61.61 35.88
CA LEU A 26 23.28 -60.53 36.33
C LEU A 26 22.84 -59.61 35.17
N TYR A 27 23.74 -59.26 34.24
CA TYR A 27 23.37 -58.51 33.03
C TYR A 27 22.46 -59.33 32.13
N ALA A 28 22.70 -60.61 31.91
CA ALA A 28 21.87 -61.49 31.13
C ALA A 28 20.47 -61.64 31.75
N LEU A 29 20.36 -61.81 33.06
CA LEU A 29 19.09 -61.81 33.78
C LEU A 29 18.35 -60.49 33.67
N ARG A 30 19.06 -59.38 33.76
CA ARG A 30 18.47 -58.04 33.57
C ARG A 30 17.96 -57.82 32.16
N LEU A 31 18.72 -58.25 31.14
CA LEU A 31 18.28 -58.23 29.74
C LEU A 31 17.05 -59.12 29.48
N ILE A 32 17.04 -60.33 30.04
CA ILE A 32 15.88 -61.24 29.95
C ILE A 32 14.65 -60.61 30.61
N PHE A 33 14.82 -60.00 31.78
CA PHE A 33 13.73 -59.27 32.45
C PHE A 33 13.19 -58.09 31.61
N LEU A 34 14.09 -57.28 31.05
CA LEU A 34 13.73 -56.13 30.22
C LEU A 34 13.07 -56.57 28.87
N GLN A 35 13.56 -57.66 28.27
CA GLN A 35 13.11 -58.07 26.92
C GLN A 35 11.94 -59.05 26.90
N LEU A 36 11.87 -59.97 27.90
CA LEU A 36 10.84 -61.02 27.96
C LEU A 36 9.73 -60.79 28.97
N VAL A 37 10.05 -60.13 30.09
CA VAL A 37 9.00 -59.87 31.13
C VAL A 37 8.31 -58.51 30.86
N ASN A 38 9.09 -57.49 30.58
CA ASN A 38 8.56 -56.11 30.33
C ASN A 38 8.57 -55.78 28.82
N GLY A 39 9.02 -56.66 27.95
CA GLY A 39 9.16 -56.40 26.52
C GLY A 39 7.87 -56.03 25.82
N ASP A 40 6.76 -56.63 26.18
CA ASP A 40 5.45 -56.34 25.63
C ASP A 40 4.92 -54.98 26.17
N GLU A 41 5.26 -54.60 27.38
CA GLU A 41 4.91 -53.30 27.98
C GLU A 41 5.73 -52.17 27.31
N TYR A 42 7.01 -52.33 27.18
CA TYR A 42 7.86 -51.36 26.43
C TYR A 42 7.51 -51.32 24.92
N LYS A 43 7.14 -52.46 24.33
CA LYS A 43 6.66 -52.49 22.94
C LYS A 43 5.29 -51.83 22.80
N SER A 44 4.40 -51.98 23.77
CA SER A 44 3.10 -51.32 23.82
C SER A 44 3.27 -49.81 24.03
N GLN A 45 4.19 -49.36 24.89
CA GLN A 45 4.54 -47.97 25.06
C GLN A 45 5.18 -47.36 23.79
N ALA A 46 6.01 -48.12 23.09
CA ALA A 46 6.62 -47.69 21.83
C ALA A 46 5.66 -47.73 20.62
N THR A 47 4.59 -48.55 20.70
CA THR A 47 3.58 -48.65 19.61
C THR A 47 2.35 -47.74 19.88
N ASN A 48 2.08 -47.33 21.10
CA ASN A 48 1.08 -46.28 21.40
C ASN A 48 1.65 -44.89 21.14
N THR A 49 1.77 -44.56 19.88
CA THR A 49 2.18 -43.23 19.41
C THR A 49 0.97 -42.47 18.89
N THR A 50 0.95 -41.18 19.10
CA THR A 50 -0.06 -40.27 18.55
C THR A 50 0.66 -39.29 17.63
N ASP A 51 0.14 -39.18 16.41
CA ASP A 51 0.64 -38.24 15.41
C ASP A 51 -0.08 -36.90 15.55
N TYR A 52 0.68 -35.84 15.64
CA TYR A 52 0.22 -34.46 15.63
C TYR A 52 0.73 -33.79 14.36
N ASN A 53 -0.20 -33.27 13.57
CA ASN A 53 0.13 -32.55 12.34
C ASN A 53 0.18 -31.03 12.64
N PHE A 54 1.32 -30.44 12.29
CA PHE A 54 1.54 -28.99 12.39
C PHE A 54 1.65 -28.42 10.98
N THR A 55 0.99 -27.28 10.75
CA THR A 55 1.11 -26.56 9.49
C THR A 55 2.44 -25.84 9.45
N VAL A 56 3.22 -26.07 8.40
CA VAL A 56 4.43 -25.29 8.08
C VAL A 56 4.05 -24.27 7.03
N THR A 57 3.94 -23.02 7.44
CA THR A 57 3.49 -21.94 6.55
C THR A 57 4.46 -21.78 5.38
N ALA A 58 3.92 -21.71 4.16
CA ALA A 58 4.68 -21.41 2.96
C ALA A 58 5.21 -19.98 2.98
N ALA A 59 6.38 -19.75 2.39
CA ALA A 59 6.86 -18.40 2.16
C ALA A 59 5.97 -17.71 1.11
N ARG A 60 5.49 -16.50 1.43
CA ARG A 60 4.74 -15.66 0.50
C ARG A 60 5.66 -15.19 -0.61
N GLY A 61 5.23 -15.26 -1.87
CA GLY A 61 5.99 -14.87 -3.05
C GLY A 61 6.43 -13.40 -3.02
N ASP A 62 7.51 -13.11 -3.71
CA ASP A 62 8.05 -11.75 -3.78
C ASP A 62 7.22 -10.87 -4.73
N ILE A 63 7.20 -9.56 -4.47
CA ILE A 63 6.79 -8.55 -5.45
C ILE A 63 8.07 -7.84 -5.89
N VAL A 64 8.35 -7.87 -7.20
CA VAL A 64 9.55 -7.29 -7.78
C VAL A 64 9.20 -6.22 -8.83
N ASP A 65 10.11 -5.30 -9.05
CA ASP A 65 9.96 -4.30 -10.11
C ASP A 65 10.21 -4.89 -11.52
N SER A 66 10.09 -4.06 -12.55
CA SER A 66 10.27 -4.48 -13.95
C SER A 66 11.67 -5.05 -14.26
N THR A 67 12.66 -4.79 -13.42
CA THR A 67 14.05 -5.27 -13.53
C THR A 67 14.36 -6.47 -12.65
N GLY A 68 13.42 -6.88 -11.78
CA GLY A 68 13.59 -7.95 -10.81
C GLY A 68 14.10 -7.49 -9.44
N LYS A 69 14.21 -6.19 -9.19
CA LYS A 69 14.57 -5.64 -7.88
C LYS A 69 13.40 -5.81 -6.90
N ARG A 70 13.68 -6.35 -5.71
CA ARG A 70 12.65 -6.61 -4.71
C ARG A 70 12.01 -5.33 -4.19
N ILE A 71 10.69 -5.34 -4.11
CA ILE A 71 9.88 -4.30 -3.49
C ILE A 71 9.27 -4.82 -2.18
N ALA A 72 8.70 -6.03 -2.24
CA ALA A 72 8.19 -6.73 -1.07
C ALA A 72 8.68 -8.17 -1.08
N THR A 73 9.15 -8.66 0.06
CA THR A 73 9.68 -10.01 0.24
C THR A 73 9.20 -10.60 1.56
N THR A 74 9.42 -11.89 1.72
CA THR A 74 9.11 -12.61 2.96
C THR A 74 10.42 -13.01 3.63
N THR A 75 10.62 -12.53 4.85
CA THR A 75 11.78 -12.87 5.67
C THR A 75 11.38 -13.84 6.76
N THR A 76 12.29 -14.75 7.09
CA THR A 76 12.14 -15.61 8.26
C THR A 76 12.19 -14.76 9.52
N SER A 77 11.25 -14.98 10.42
CA SER A 77 11.23 -14.40 11.76
C SER A 77 10.91 -15.47 12.81
N TYR A 78 11.00 -15.10 14.07
CA TYR A 78 10.77 -16.02 15.17
C TYR A 78 9.81 -15.41 16.16
N ASN A 79 8.81 -16.21 16.58
CA ASN A 79 7.90 -15.85 17.64
C ASN A 79 8.22 -16.65 18.91
N VAL A 80 8.05 -16.05 20.07
CA VAL A 80 8.10 -16.72 21.36
C VAL A 80 6.67 -17.13 21.72
N VAL A 81 6.47 -18.43 21.89
CA VAL A 81 5.14 -19.02 22.11
C VAL A 81 5.12 -19.79 23.41
N LEU A 82 4.06 -19.66 24.19
CA LEU A 82 3.82 -20.47 25.38
C LEU A 82 2.92 -21.64 25.06
N ASN A 83 3.39 -22.84 25.43
CA ASN A 83 2.66 -24.10 25.30
C ASN A 83 2.29 -24.63 26.69
N LYS A 84 1.00 -24.52 27.03
CA LYS A 84 0.52 -24.87 28.37
C LYS A 84 0.77 -26.34 28.78
N LEU A 85 0.71 -27.26 27.80
CA LEU A 85 0.97 -28.69 28.07
C LEU A 85 2.42 -28.98 28.46
N GLN A 86 3.38 -28.14 28.03
CA GLN A 86 4.79 -28.32 28.28
C GLN A 86 5.30 -27.55 29.51
N MET A 87 4.46 -26.70 30.11
CA MET A 87 4.80 -25.95 31.34
C MET A 87 4.89 -26.83 32.56
N GLY A 88 4.20 -27.98 32.58
CA GLY A 88 4.12 -28.86 33.76
C GLY A 88 3.51 -28.16 34.96
N ASP A 89 4.15 -28.29 36.13
CA ASP A 89 3.73 -27.67 37.39
C ASP A 89 4.35 -26.27 37.62
N GLU A 90 4.92 -25.66 36.61
CA GLU A 90 5.55 -24.34 36.73
C GLU A 90 4.49 -23.26 36.98
N ASP A 91 4.80 -22.33 37.88
CA ASP A 91 3.96 -21.17 38.15
C ASP A 91 4.02 -20.19 36.93
N LEU A 92 2.85 -19.97 36.34
CA LEU A 92 2.72 -19.16 35.14
C LEU A 92 3.25 -17.73 35.33
N ASP A 93 2.89 -17.10 36.47
CA ASP A 93 3.25 -15.70 36.72
C ASP A 93 4.75 -15.54 36.92
N SER A 94 5.40 -16.48 37.58
CA SER A 94 6.86 -16.51 37.72
C SER A 94 7.58 -16.73 36.38
N LEU A 95 7.01 -17.56 35.50
CA LEU A 95 7.53 -17.77 34.16
C LEU A 95 7.41 -16.50 33.30
N LEU A 96 6.24 -15.84 33.33
CA LEU A 96 5.97 -14.60 32.63
C LEU A 96 6.91 -13.47 33.08
N GLN A 97 7.17 -13.34 34.40
CA GLN A 97 8.11 -12.34 34.92
C GLN A 97 9.51 -12.55 34.35
N ARG A 98 10.02 -13.79 34.36
CA ARG A 98 11.34 -14.11 33.78
C ARG A 98 11.41 -13.81 32.27
N LEU A 99 10.33 -14.07 31.52
CA LEU A 99 10.29 -13.76 30.11
C LEU A 99 10.25 -12.25 29.85
N VAL A 100 9.46 -11.50 30.60
CA VAL A 100 9.40 -10.03 30.47
C VAL A 100 10.75 -9.41 30.80
N GLU A 101 11.42 -9.86 31.88
CA GLU A 101 12.77 -9.38 32.23
C GLU A 101 13.80 -9.68 31.13
N LEU A 102 13.68 -10.85 30.46
CA LEU A 102 14.51 -11.22 29.33
C LEU A 102 14.25 -10.31 28.13
N PHE A 103 12.99 -10.06 27.82
CA PHE A 103 12.59 -9.18 26.72
C PHE A 103 13.06 -7.74 26.95
N GLU A 104 12.86 -7.19 28.14
CA GLU A 104 13.35 -5.86 28.50
C GLU A 104 14.88 -5.75 28.34
N LYS A 105 15.61 -6.77 28.79
CA LYS A 105 17.08 -6.81 28.66
C LYS A 105 17.54 -6.82 27.21
N ASN A 106 16.79 -7.48 26.33
CA ASN A 106 17.11 -7.62 24.92
C ASN A 106 16.47 -6.53 24.04
N GLY A 107 15.63 -5.65 24.61
CA GLY A 107 14.93 -4.59 23.88
C GLY A 107 13.75 -5.11 23.06
N GLU A 108 13.17 -6.24 23.43
CA GLU A 108 12.00 -6.81 22.78
C GLU A 108 10.70 -6.26 23.39
N SER A 109 9.64 -6.27 22.58
CA SER A 109 8.27 -6.04 23.03
C SER A 109 7.55 -7.38 23.18
N TRP A 110 6.50 -7.39 24.01
CA TRP A 110 5.61 -8.53 24.16
C TRP A 110 4.17 -8.14 23.82
N THR A 111 3.32 -9.14 23.65
CA THR A 111 1.90 -8.95 23.32
C THR A 111 1.16 -8.38 24.52
N ASP A 112 0.77 -7.12 24.45
CA ASP A 112 0.01 -6.39 25.48
C ASP A 112 -0.80 -5.28 24.80
N THR A 113 -2.09 -5.50 24.57
CA THR A 113 -3.02 -4.52 23.98
C THR A 113 -3.94 -3.87 24.99
N LEU A 114 -3.70 -4.10 26.30
CA LEU A 114 -4.47 -3.49 27.36
C LEU A 114 -4.28 -1.95 27.34
N LEU A 115 -5.33 -1.20 27.04
CA LEU A 115 -5.29 0.26 26.87
C LEU A 115 -5.19 1.01 28.23
N ILE A 116 -4.24 0.61 29.07
CA ILE A 116 -4.00 1.20 30.39
C ILE A 116 -2.51 1.44 30.55
N SER A 117 -2.12 2.59 31.08
CA SER A 117 -0.72 2.96 31.34
C SER A 117 -0.07 2.11 32.42
N GLN A 118 1.26 2.14 32.51
CA GLN A 118 1.94 1.77 33.75
C GLN A 118 1.51 2.71 34.89
N PRO A 119 1.55 2.27 36.16
CA PRO A 119 1.15 3.13 37.30
C PRO A 119 2.04 4.36 37.43
N ASP A 120 1.44 5.50 37.74
CA ASP A 120 2.17 6.70 38.08
C ASP A 120 2.87 6.61 39.47
N ALA A 121 3.58 7.64 39.88
CA ALA A 121 4.28 7.67 41.17
C ALA A 121 3.31 7.60 42.38
N ALA A 122 2.03 7.89 42.19
CA ALA A 122 0.98 7.77 43.21
C ALA A 122 0.26 6.42 43.16
N GLY A 123 0.57 5.56 42.20
CA GLY A 123 -0.06 4.26 41.99
C GLY A 123 -1.35 4.29 41.19
N ASN A 124 -1.65 5.39 40.49
CA ASN A 124 -2.86 5.49 39.66
C ASN A 124 -2.58 5.06 38.21
N TYR A 125 -3.62 4.54 37.58
CA TYR A 125 -3.64 4.13 36.18
C TYR A 125 -4.47 5.10 35.35
N THR A 126 -4.10 5.29 34.10
CA THR A 126 -4.86 6.08 33.11
C THR A 126 -5.08 5.28 31.84
N PHE A 127 -6.18 5.56 31.13
CA PHE A 127 -6.34 4.98 29.80
C PHE A 127 -5.34 5.59 28.83
N THR A 128 -4.75 4.76 27.96
CA THR A 128 -3.85 5.19 26.90
C THR A 128 -4.60 5.45 25.58
N ALA A 129 -5.90 5.09 25.55
CA ALA A 129 -6.78 5.40 24.43
C ALA A 129 -6.90 6.92 24.22
N ARG A 130 -6.66 7.40 22.99
CA ARG A 130 -6.75 8.81 22.65
C ARG A 130 -8.22 9.21 22.45
N ASP A 131 -8.60 10.37 22.98
CA ASP A 131 -9.98 10.87 22.93
C ASP A 131 -10.43 11.21 21.49
N ASP A 132 -9.50 11.59 20.62
CA ASP A 132 -9.73 11.95 19.23
C ASP A 132 -9.64 10.73 18.26
N SER A 133 -9.18 9.58 18.72
CA SER A 133 -9.11 8.36 17.93
C SER A 133 -10.37 7.51 18.05
N SER A 134 -11.16 7.46 16.99
CA SER A 134 -12.37 6.61 16.94
C SER A 134 -12.06 5.10 17.02
N SER A 135 -10.84 4.69 16.69
CA SER A 135 -10.36 3.32 16.81
C SER A 135 -10.08 2.97 18.26
N ASP A 136 -9.30 3.81 18.97
CA ASP A 136 -8.95 3.61 20.37
C ASP A 136 -10.22 3.63 21.25
N GLN A 137 -11.14 4.55 20.99
CA GLN A 137 -12.40 4.63 21.73
C GLN A 137 -13.29 3.38 21.54
N ARG A 138 -13.31 2.80 20.33
CA ARG A 138 -13.99 1.53 20.07
C ARG A 138 -13.30 0.37 20.77
N GLN A 139 -11.98 0.29 20.74
CA GLN A 139 -11.22 -0.74 21.46
C GLN A 139 -11.43 -0.63 22.96
N LEU A 140 -11.40 0.58 23.52
CA LEU A 140 -11.68 0.82 24.94
C LEU A 140 -13.10 0.39 25.33
N THR A 141 -14.09 0.70 24.49
CA THR A 141 -15.48 0.27 24.68
C THR A 141 -15.57 -1.26 24.68
N THR A 142 -14.98 -1.91 23.66
CA THR A 142 -14.97 -3.37 23.53
C THR A 142 -14.24 -4.04 24.69
N MET A 143 -13.11 -3.47 25.15
CA MET A 143 -12.37 -3.96 26.31
C MET A 143 -13.25 -3.96 27.57
N LYS A 144 -13.94 -2.85 27.86
CA LYS A 144 -14.84 -2.76 29.02
C LYS A 144 -16.01 -3.73 28.91
N GLU A 145 -16.58 -3.92 27.73
CA GLU A 145 -17.65 -4.88 27.48
C GLU A 145 -17.19 -6.33 27.68
N ASN A 146 -16.03 -6.70 27.15
CA ASN A 146 -15.43 -8.03 27.33
C ASN A 146 -15.16 -8.36 28.81
N LEU A 147 -14.81 -7.35 29.59
CA LEU A 147 -14.59 -7.45 31.03
C LEU A 147 -15.89 -7.34 31.85
N GLY A 148 -17.04 -7.14 31.22
CA GLY A 148 -18.33 -6.98 31.87
C GLY A 148 -18.48 -5.66 32.65
N LEU A 149 -17.67 -4.64 32.35
CA LEU A 149 -17.66 -3.37 33.05
C LEU A 149 -18.55 -2.34 32.34
N GLN A 150 -19.04 -1.38 33.14
CA GLN A 150 -19.79 -0.25 32.60
C GLN A 150 -18.88 0.74 31.89
N GLN A 151 -19.41 1.47 30.91
CA GLN A 151 -18.62 2.41 30.13
C GLN A 151 -17.96 3.55 30.94
N TYR A 152 -18.52 3.90 32.09
CA TYR A 152 -17.96 4.89 33.00
C TYR A 152 -16.83 4.38 33.91
N ALA A 153 -16.52 3.07 33.89
CA ALA A 153 -15.44 2.52 34.69
C ALA A 153 -14.11 3.22 34.37
N THR A 154 -13.37 3.55 35.41
CA THR A 154 -12.05 4.19 35.30
C THR A 154 -10.96 3.16 35.01
N ALA A 155 -9.76 3.59 34.63
CA ALA A 155 -8.61 2.71 34.48
C ALA A 155 -8.24 1.98 35.77
N ASN A 156 -8.42 2.64 36.93
CA ASN A 156 -8.21 2.04 38.24
C ASN A 156 -9.24 0.90 38.51
N ASP A 157 -10.53 1.11 38.19
CA ASP A 157 -11.57 0.08 38.37
C ASP A 157 -11.27 -1.16 37.49
N VAL A 158 -10.80 -0.94 36.25
CA VAL A 158 -10.40 -2.03 35.35
C VAL A 158 -9.21 -2.80 35.92
N MET A 159 -8.19 -2.09 36.40
CA MET A 159 -6.99 -2.71 36.97
C MET A 159 -7.31 -3.48 38.27
N GLU A 160 -8.12 -2.91 39.16
CA GLU A 160 -8.56 -3.59 40.41
C GLU A 160 -9.23 -4.93 40.07
N MET A 161 -10.16 -4.94 39.12
CA MET A 161 -10.86 -6.15 38.67
C MET A 161 -9.90 -7.17 38.04
N LEU A 162 -8.96 -6.75 37.17
CA LEU A 162 -8.00 -7.65 36.53
C LEU A 162 -7.00 -8.24 37.53
N VAL A 163 -6.55 -7.44 38.50
CA VAL A 163 -5.66 -7.86 39.58
C VAL A 163 -6.36 -8.87 40.47
N GLU A 164 -7.63 -8.63 40.85
CA GLU A 164 -8.42 -9.57 41.64
C GLU A 164 -8.69 -10.89 40.90
N LYS A 165 -9.10 -10.78 39.62
CA LYS A 165 -9.41 -11.94 38.75
C LYS A 165 -8.21 -12.88 38.61
N ASN A 166 -7.00 -12.33 38.50
CA ASN A 166 -5.79 -13.10 38.27
C ASN A 166 -4.93 -13.33 39.52
N ASN A 167 -5.41 -12.96 40.72
CA ASN A 167 -4.73 -13.10 42.00
C ASN A 167 -3.34 -12.42 42.07
N LEU A 168 -3.21 -11.22 41.53
CA LEU A 168 -1.96 -10.48 41.43
C LEU A 168 -1.71 -9.49 42.58
N GLN A 169 -2.55 -9.47 43.63
CA GLN A 169 -2.58 -8.45 44.69
C GLN A 169 -1.25 -8.34 45.47
N ASP A 170 -0.55 -9.44 45.61
CA ASP A 170 0.69 -9.51 46.40
C ASP A 170 1.94 -9.02 45.61
N LEU A 171 1.77 -8.71 44.30
CA LEU A 171 2.86 -8.25 43.45
C LEU A 171 3.03 -6.73 43.51
N PRO A 172 4.23 -6.20 43.19
CA PRO A 172 4.44 -4.77 42.98
C PRO A 172 3.55 -4.24 41.85
N LEU A 173 3.07 -2.99 41.95
CA LEU A 173 2.13 -2.37 41.00
C LEU A 173 2.55 -2.49 39.53
N ARG A 174 3.85 -2.35 39.25
CA ARG A 174 4.40 -2.57 37.91
C ARG A 174 4.07 -3.99 37.39
N TRP A 175 4.31 -5.01 38.20
CA TRP A 175 4.05 -6.38 37.82
C TRP A 175 2.55 -6.68 37.75
N GLN A 176 1.75 -6.06 38.64
CA GLN A 176 0.28 -6.15 38.53
C GLN A 176 -0.19 -5.70 37.17
N ARG A 177 0.27 -4.51 36.68
CA ARG A 177 -0.11 -4.00 35.36
C ARG A 177 0.40 -4.87 34.21
N THR A 178 1.66 -5.26 34.25
CA THR A 178 2.29 -6.04 33.18
C THR A 178 1.62 -7.40 33.03
N LEU A 179 1.47 -8.14 34.13
CA LEU A 179 0.85 -9.47 34.12
C LEU A 179 -0.65 -9.40 33.82
N ALA A 180 -1.37 -8.38 34.31
CA ALA A 180 -2.77 -8.18 33.96
C ALA A 180 -2.96 -7.97 32.44
N GLY A 181 -2.06 -7.26 31.77
CA GLY A 181 -2.07 -7.11 30.33
C GLY A 181 -1.84 -8.43 29.60
N ILE A 182 -0.84 -9.20 30.03
CA ILE A 182 -0.55 -10.51 29.41
C ILE A 182 -1.70 -11.51 29.64
N HIS A 183 -2.27 -11.57 30.85
CA HIS A 183 -3.43 -12.42 31.12
C HIS A 183 -4.65 -12.01 30.30
N TYR A 184 -4.88 -10.72 30.11
CA TYR A 184 -5.94 -10.22 29.24
C TYR A 184 -5.75 -10.71 27.80
N GLU A 185 -4.54 -10.64 27.27
CA GLU A 185 -4.19 -11.17 25.94
C GLU A 185 -4.36 -12.69 25.86
N MET A 186 -3.94 -13.42 26.89
CA MET A 186 -4.13 -14.87 26.95
C MET A 186 -5.61 -15.26 26.88
N GLU A 187 -6.48 -14.48 27.52
CA GLU A 187 -7.92 -14.67 27.45
C GLU A 187 -8.47 -14.38 26.04
N LEU A 188 -8.06 -13.26 25.44
CA LEU A 188 -8.44 -12.90 24.06
C LEU A 188 -8.01 -13.95 23.04
N GLN A 189 -6.82 -14.53 23.21
CA GLN A 189 -6.29 -15.59 22.35
C GLN A 189 -6.77 -16.99 22.74
N ALA A 190 -7.63 -17.12 23.77
CA ALA A 190 -8.14 -18.41 24.28
C ALA A 190 -7.02 -19.41 24.62
N PHE A 191 -5.97 -18.94 25.33
CA PHE A 191 -4.85 -19.78 25.76
C PHE A 191 -5.32 -20.99 26.56
N SER A 192 -4.95 -22.19 26.11
CA SER A 192 -5.41 -23.45 26.71
C SER A 192 -4.42 -24.58 26.37
N ASN A 193 -4.72 -25.78 26.83
CA ASN A 193 -3.95 -26.98 26.53
C ASN A 193 -3.91 -27.32 25.00
N VAL A 194 -4.83 -26.78 24.22
CA VAL A 194 -4.94 -27.02 22.78
C VAL A 194 -4.63 -25.78 21.93
N ASN A 195 -4.45 -24.63 22.57
CA ASN A 195 -4.17 -23.37 21.90
C ASN A 195 -3.02 -22.65 22.59
N ASN A 196 -1.91 -22.51 21.88
CA ASN A 196 -0.71 -21.85 22.37
C ASN A 196 -0.92 -20.32 22.39
N PHE A 197 -0.17 -19.62 23.24
CA PHE A 197 -0.17 -18.17 23.33
C PHE A 197 1.09 -17.57 22.68
N VAL A 198 0.92 -16.63 21.76
CA VAL A 198 2.05 -15.87 21.17
C VAL A 198 2.41 -14.75 22.11
N MET A 199 3.49 -14.95 22.88
CA MET A 199 4.00 -14.01 23.88
C MET A 199 4.73 -12.82 23.25
N ALA A 200 5.53 -13.06 22.22
CA ALA A 200 6.24 -12.02 21.45
C ALA A 200 6.37 -12.43 20.00
N GLU A 201 6.19 -11.47 19.10
CA GLU A 201 6.32 -11.67 17.66
C GLU A 201 7.64 -11.05 17.15
N ASN A 202 8.24 -11.68 16.13
CA ASN A 202 9.40 -11.15 15.40
C ASN A 202 10.59 -10.79 16.31
N VAL A 203 10.95 -11.69 17.24
CA VAL A 203 12.06 -11.48 18.18
C VAL A 203 13.42 -11.62 17.49
N SER A 204 14.42 -10.93 18.02
CA SER A 204 15.79 -10.95 17.52
C SER A 204 16.48 -12.31 17.69
N ASP A 205 17.51 -12.57 16.87
CA ASP A 205 18.35 -13.77 16.99
C ASP A 205 19.01 -13.90 18.39
N VAL A 206 19.28 -12.77 19.04
CA VAL A 206 19.81 -12.74 20.41
C VAL A 206 18.82 -13.32 21.40
N THR A 207 17.56 -12.94 21.26
CA THR A 207 16.46 -13.46 22.10
C THR A 207 16.20 -14.94 21.83
N VAL A 208 16.23 -15.35 20.55
CA VAL A 208 16.13 -16.77 20.16
C VAL A 208 17.25 -17.59 20.81
N ALA A 209 18.51 -17.15 20.71
CA ALA A 209 19.65 -17.84 21.31
C ALA A 209 19.50 -17.89 22.84
N THR A 210 19.14 -16.77 23.47
CA THR A 210 18.99 -16.69 24.94
C THR A 210 17.91 -17.64 25.45
N ILE A 211 16.75 -17.73 24.79
CA ILE A 211 15.67 -18.64 25.18
C ILE A 211 16.10 -20.11 24.99
N LYS A 212 16.76 -20.43 23.88
CA LYS A 212 17.26 -21.81 23.63
C LYS A 212 18.31 -22.24 24.65
N GLU A 213 19.21 -21.36 25.06
CA GLU A 213 20.22 -21.63 26.10
C GLU A 213 19.58 -21.83 27.47
N ASN A 214 18.50 -21.11 27.79
CA ASN A 214 17.79 -21.18 29.06
C ASN A 214 16.56 -22.09 29.04
N SER A 215 16.41 -22.97 28.06
CA SER A 215 15.23 -23.82 27.87
C SER A 215 14.83 -24.67 29.08
N LEU A 216 15.80 -25.11 29.90
CA LEU A 216 15.54 -25.85 31.13
C LEU A 216 14.87 -24.99 32.22
N SER A 217 15.11 -23.69 32.25
CA SER A 217 14.53 -22.74 33.20
C SER A 217 13.26 -22.03 32.65
N LEU A 218 12.90 -22.31 31.42
CA LEU A 218 11.76 -21.75 30.71
C LEU A 218 10.85 -22.86 30.14
N PRO A 219 10.27 -23.72 31.01
CA PRO A 219 9.45 -24.84 30.57
C PRO A 219 8.20 -24.32 29.84
N GLY A 220 7.84 -24.95 28.74
CA GLY A 220 6.69 -24.55 27.92
C GLY A 220 6.90 -23.32 27.03
N VAL A 221 8.12 -22.73 27.03
CA VAL A 221 8.48 -21.66 26.10
C VAL A 221 9.09 -22.26 24.85
N GLU A 222 8.47 -22.00 23.71
CA GLU A 222 8.89 -22.49 22.40
C GLU A 222 9.26 -21.33 21.49
N ILE A 223 10.28 -21.52 20.64
CA ILE A 223 10.57 -20.64 19.50
C ILE A 223 9.93 -21.25 18.27
N VAL A 224 8.97 -20.52 17.71
CA VAL A 224 8.30 -20.91 16.48
C VAL A 224 8.82 -20.04 15.35
N GLN A 225 9.37 -20.70 14.34
CA GLN A 225 9.75 -20.01 13.11
C GLN A 225 8.48 -19.57 12.37
N THR A 226 8.45 -18.32 11.98
CA THR A 226 7.33 -17.71 11.21
C THR A 226 7.88 -16.91 10.05
N SER A 227 7.01 -16.35 9.28
CA SER A 227 7.34 -15.53 8.13
C SER A 227 6.76 -14.13 8.29
N THR A 228 7.61 -13.12 8.15
CA THR A 228 7.21 -11.71 8.21
C THR A 228 7.35 -11.07 6.84
N ARG A 229 6.30 -10.36 6.40
CA ARG A 229 6.34 -9.56 5.17
C ARG A 229 7.15 -8.30 5.39
N SER A 230 8.17 -8.09 4.55
CA SER A 230 9.03 -6.90 4.55
C SER A 230 8.91 -6.16 3.23
N TYR A 231 8.84 -4.84 3.29
CA TYR A 231 8.79 -3.97 2.12
C TYR A 231 10.13 -3.26 1.97
N GLU A 232 11.07 -3.85 1.22
CA GLU A 232 12.43 -3.31 1.03
C GLU A 232 12.43 -1.89 0.44
N GLN A 233 11.35 -1.54 -0.26
CA GLN A 233 11.10 -0.23 -0.82
C GLN A 233 9.66 0.22 -0.51
N GLY A 234 9.33 0.24 0.79
CA GLY A 234 7.97 0.50 1.26
C GLY A 234 7.43 1.91 0.96
N ASP A 235 8.30 2.84 0.62
CA ASP A 235 8.00 4.25 0.37
C ASP A 235 7.67 4.58 -1.11
N ILE A 236 8.00 3.69 -2.05
CA ILE A 236 7.94 4.05 -3.48
C ILE A 236 6.52 4.14 -4.03
N VAL A 237 5.65 3.17 -3.70
CA VAL A 237 4.26 3.10 -4.20
C VAL A 237 3.34 2.37 -3.21
N PRO A 238 3.35 2.75 -1.91
CA PRO A 238 2.69 1.98 -0.84
C PRO A 238 1.19 1.81 -1.06
N ALA A 239 0.51 2.82 -1.58
CA ALA A 239 -0.94 2.79 -1.81
C ALA A 239 -1.37 1.81 -2.92
N VAL A 240 -0.44 1.40 -3.82
CA VAL A 240 -0.67 0.39 -4.86
C VAL A 240 -0.24 -0.99 -4.38
N LEU A 241 0.92 -1.11 -3.71
CA LEU A 241 1.38 -2.37 -3.13
C LEU A 241 0.33 -2.94 -2.18
N GLY A 242 -0.21 -2.09 -1.32
CA GLY A 242 -1.12 -2.52 -0.28
C GLY A 242 -0.37 -3.23 0.85
N ARG A 243 -1.09 -4.02 1.64
CA ARG A 243 -0.53 -4.68 2.83
C ARG A 243 -1.15 -6.03 3.10
N VAL A 244 -0.43 -6.81 3.87
CA VAL A 244 -0.92 -8.04 4.50
C VAL A 244 -1.44 -7.75 5.92
N GLY A 245 -2.26 -8.65 6.44
CA GLY A 245 -2.76 -8.56 7.82
C GLY A 245 -3.53 -9.81 8.22
N LYS A 246 -3.82 -9.94 9.52
CA LYS A 246 -4.59 -11.07 10.08
C LYS A 246 -6.02 -11.08 9.51
N ILE A 247 -6.58 -12.27 9.39
CA ILE A 247 -7.96 -12.46 8.93
C ILE A 247 -8.92 -11.85 9.95
N THR A 248 -9.83 -10.98 9.49
CA THR A 248 -10.88 -10.41 10.36
C THR A 248 -12.08 -11.33 10.44
N ALA A 249 -12.89 -11.17 11.50
CA ALA A 249 -14.10 -11.97 11.71
C ALA A 249 -15.07 -11.85 10.50
N GLU A 250 -15.18 -10.66 9.90
CA GLU A 250 -16.04 -10.40 8.75
C GLU A 250 -15.56 -11.10 7.48
N LYS A 251 -14.24 -11.22 7.29
CA LYS A 251 -13.66 -11.98 6.17
C LYS A 251 -13.72 -13.49 6.39
N TRP A 252 -13.59 -13.92 7.66
CA TRP A 252 -13.66 -15.35 8.01
C TRP A 252 -15.07 -15.90 7.87
N ARG A 253 -16.06 -15.16 8.40
CA ARG A 253 -17.47 -15.55 8.43
C ARG A 253 -18.29 -14.58 7.60
N VAL A 254 -18.74 -15.02 6.45
CA VAL A 254 -19.58 -14.25 5.54
C VAL A 254 -21.03 -14.72 5.66
N THR A 255 -21.95 -13.77 5.88
CA THR A 255 -23.41 -14.06 5.89
C THR A 255 -24.00 -13.50 4.62
N ASP A 256 -24.66 -14.34 3.81
CA ASP A 256 -25.32 -13.91 2.59
C ASP A 256 -26.65 -13.17 2.85
N GLU A 257 -27.27 -12.66 1.79
CA GLU A 257 -28.56 -11.92 1.85
C GLU A 257 -29.72 -12.76 2.43
N ASN A 258 -29.59 -14.09 2.42
CA ASN A 258 -30.57 -15.04 2.95
C ASN A 258 -30.29 -15.43 4.42
N GLY A 259 -29.25 -14.88 5.02
CA GLY A 259 -28.80 -15.20 6.39
C GLY A 259 -27.98 -16.49 6.50
N GLN A 260 -27.56 -17.11 5.38
CA GLN A 260 -26.72 -18.29 5.38
C GLN A 260 -25.26 -17.90 5.67
N VAL A 261 -24.66 -18.57 6.65
CA VAL A 261 -23.26 -18.36 7.04
C VAL A 261 -22.34 -19.29 6.24
N THR A 262 -21.32 -18.72 5.63
CA THR A 262 -20.28 -19.43 4.90
C THR A 262 -18.88 -19.06 5.40
N TYR A 263 -17.91 -19.90 5.15
CA TYR A 263 -16.50 -19.72 5.56
C TYR A 263 -15.57 -19.84 4.34
N PRO A 264 -15.61 -18.88 3.39
CA PRO A 264 -14.95 -19.00 2.10
C PRO A 264 -13.42 -19.15 2.22
N LEU A 265 -12.81 -18.53 3.24
CA LEU A 265 -11.37 -18.66 3.47
C LEU A 265 -11.01 -20.05 4.00
N ARG A 266 -11.82 -20.64 4.90
CA ARG A 266 -11.61 -22.01 5.37
C ARG A 266 -11.65 -23.00 4.19
N ASP A 267 -12.58 -22.80 3.27
CA ASP A 267 -12.75 -23.66 2.10
C ASP A 267 -11.57 -23.53 1.11
N LYS A 268 -10.83 -22.42 1.17
CA LYS A 268 -9.53 -22.19 0.50
C LYS A 268 -8.32 -22.70 1.31
N GLY A 269 -8.53 -23.33 2.47
CA GLY A 269 -7.45 -23.89 3.31
C GLY A 269 -6.79 -22.90 4.25
N TYR A 270 -7.44 -21.76 4.58
CA TYR A 270 -6.93 -20.84 5.61
C TYR A 270 -7.32 -21.28 7.02
N ASN A 271 -6.50 -20.94 7.99
CA ASN A 271 -6.81 -20.94 9.40
C ASN A 271 -7.20 -19.52 9.86
N MET A 272 -7.91 -19.40 10.98
CA MET A 272 -8.39 -18.10 11.49
C MET A 272 -7.26 -17.09 11.77
N ASN A 273 -6.09 -17.60 12.14
CA ASN A 273 -4.93 -16.79 12.51
C ASN A 273 -3.96 -16.52 11.36
N ASP A 274 -4.28 -17.01 10.16
CA ASP A 274 -3.45 -16.79 8.99
C ASP A 274 -3.43 -15.32 8.58
N VAL A 275 -2.37 -14.96 7.85
CA VAL A 275 -2.19 -13.63 7.26
C VAL A 275 -2.56 -13.70 5.78
N LEU A 276 -3.30 -12.69 5.31
CA LEU A 276 -3.64 -12.56 3.89
C LEU A 276 -3.47 -11.13 3.41
N GLY A 277 -3.47 -10.93 2.09
CA GLY A 277 -3.50 -9.61 1.48
C GLY A 277 -4.79 -8.86 1.83
N ILE A 278 -4.65 -7.70 2.46
CA ILE A 278 -5.78 -6.86 2.90
C ILE A 278 -6.17 -5.86 1.83
N SER A 279 -5.20 -5.30 1.12
CA SER A 279 -5.40 -4.24 0.13
C SER A 279 -4.33 -4.28 -0.97
N GLY A 280 -4.54 -3.51 -2.03
CA GLY A 280 -3.58 -3.32 -3.11
C GLY A 280 -3.25 -4.61 -3.87
N LEU A 281 -2.04 -4.68 -4.42
CA LEU A 281 -1.53 -5.84 -5.16
C LEU A 281 -1.40 -7.07 -4.25
N GLU A 282 -1.05 -6.89 -2.97
CA GLU A 282 -1.03 -7.97 -1.99
C GLU A 282 -2.38 -8.70 -1.91
N SER A 283 -3.50 -7.97 -2.01
CA SER A 283 -4.84 -8.57 -2.01
C SER A 283 -5.27 -9.07 -3.39
N ALA A 284 -4.92 -8.33 -4.45
CA ALA A 284 -5.34 -8.67 -5.81
C ALA A 284 -4.69 -9.96 -6.32
N TYR A 285 -3.47 -10.23 -5.87
CA TYR A 285 -2.68 -11.41 -6.23
C TYR A 285 -2.48 -12.38 -5.06
N GLU A 286 -3.43 -12.41 -4.12
CA GLU A 286 -3.37 -13.30 -2.96
C GLU A 286 -3.20 -14.77 -3.35
N ASP A 287 -3.96 -15.24 -4.34
CA ASP A 287 -3.94 -16.64 -4.78
C ASP A 287 -2.58 -17.03 -5.41
N GLU A 288 -1.84 -16.07 -5.99
CA GLU A 288 -0.50 -16.27 -6.54
C GLU A 288 0.59 -16.14 -5.47
N LEU A 289 0.44 -15.14 -4.60
CA LEU A 289 1.47 -14.81 -3.61
C LEU A 289 1.50 -15.75 -2.41
N ARG A 290 0.38 -16.36 -2.01
CA ARG A 290 0.27 -17.13 -0.75
C ARG A 290 1.15 -18.38 -0.73
N GLY A 291 1.27 -19.12 -1.81
CA GLY A 291 1.88 -20.46 -1.82
C GLY A 291 0.98 -21.54 -1.20
N LYS A 292 1.55 -22.70 -0.95
CA LYS A 292 0.86 -23.86 -0.35
C LYS A 292 1.59 -24.33 0.89
N ASP A 293 0.91 -24.35 2.02
CA ASP A 293 1.48 -24.76 3.28
C ASP A 293 1.88 -26.25 3.28
N GLY A 294 2.97 -26.53 3.98
CA GLY A 294 3.45 -27.88 4.28
C GLY A 294 2.83 -28.45 5.54
N VAL A 295 3.13 -29.71 5.81
CA VAL A 295 2.72 -30.42 7.02
C VAL A 295 3.92 -31.10 7.64
N GLU A 296 4.20 -30.80 8.90
CA GLU A 296 5.14 -31.52 9.75
C GLU A 296 4.35 -32.41 10.72
N THR A 297 4.67 -33.72 10.71
CA THR A 297 4.07 -34.68 11.61
C THR A 297 5.05 -34.96 12.76
N ILE A 298 4.63 -34.65 13.98
CA ILE A 298 5.34 -34.96 15.21
C ILE A 298 4.67 -36.16 15.88
N THR A 299 5.40 -37.27 15.97
CA THR A 299 4.93 -38.48 16.63
C THR A 299 5.39 -38.47 18.09
N ARG A 300 4.45 -38.56 19.03
CA ARG A 300 4.73 -38.66 20.47
C ARG A 300 4.33 -40.03 21.00
N ASN A 301 5.10 -40.56 21.98
CA ASN A 301 4.71 -41.75 22.70
C ASN A 301 3.68 -41.45 23.80
N SER A 302 3.22 -42.48 24.53
CA SER A 302 2.26 -42.37 25.65
C SER A 302 2.72 -41.44 26.79
N ASP A 303 4.03 -41.21 26.92
CA ASP A 303 4.62 -40.35 27.95
C ASP A 303 4.80 -38.89 27.43
N GLY A 304 4.29 -38.57 26.21
CA GLY A 304 4.37 -37.27 25.60
C GLY A 304 5.75 -36.95 24.97
N VAL A 305 6.69 -37.90 24.99
CA VAL A 305 8.04 -37.70 24.41
C VAL A 305 7.97 -37.79 22.88
N ILE A 306 8.60 -36.84 22.20
CA ILE A 306 8.75 -36.83 20.74
C ILE A 306 9.66 -37.99 20.32
N VAL A 307 9.11 -38.94 19.57
CA VAL A 307 9.84 -40.11 19.06
C VAL A 307 10.20 -39.98 17.57
N ASN A 308 9.46 -39.17 16.83
CA ASN A 308 9.74 -38.85 15.44
C ASN A 308 9.23 -37.46 15.08
N THR A 309 9.94 -36.78 14.18
CA THR A 309 9.52 -35.55 13.51
C THR A 309 9.82 -35.70 12.03
N GLN A 310 8.79 -35.54 11.20
CA GLN A 310 8.91 -35.72 9.75
C GLN A 310 8.11 -34.66 9.01
N LEU A 311 8.74 -33.97 8.06
CA LEU A 311 8.05 -33.12 7.11
C LEU A 311 7.32 -34.02 6.09
N THR A 312 6.00 -34.18 6.28
CA THR A 312 5.16 -35.08 5.44
C THR A 312 4.73 -34.41 4.15
N THR A 313 4.57 -33.07 4.16
CA THR A 313 4.32 -32.27 2.97
C THR A 313 5.27 -31.09 2.99
N VAL A 314 6.06 -30.95 1.91
CA VAL A 314 6.97 -29.80 1.76
C VAL A 314 6.16 -28.56 1.40
N PRO A 315 6.34 -27.42 2.07
CA PRO A 315 5.68 -26.18 1.67
C PRO A 315 6.17 -25.69 0.31
N GLU A 316 5.25 -25.25 -0.53
CA GLU A 316 5.54 -24.67 -1.85
C GLU A 316 5.44 -23.13 -1.72
N PRO A 317 6.51 -22.35 -1.97
CA PRO A 317 6.44 -20.89 -1.90
C PRO A 317 5.47 -20.33 -2.94
N GLY A 318 4.90 -19.15 -2.64
CA GLY A 318 4.08 -18.42 -3.60
C GLY A 318 4.90 -17.94 -4.80
N HIS A 319 4.20 -17.61 -5.88
CA HIS A 319 4.81 -17.09 -7.11
C HIS A 319 5.29 -15.65 -6.95
N THR A 320 6.30 -15.26 -7.70
CA THR A 320 6.80 -13.90 -7.76
C THR A 320 5.96 -13.06 -8.72
N VAL A 321 5.46 -11.92 -8.23
CA VAL A 321 4.70 -10.96 -9.04
C VAL A 321 5.66 -9.86 -9.53
N GLN A 322 5.92 -9.83 -10.84
CA GLN A 322 6.75 -8.80 -11.48
C GLN A 322 5.88 -7.63 -11.95
N LEU A 323 6.23 -6.42 -11.53
CA LEU A 323 5.51 -5.20 -11.89
C LEU A 323 6.01 -4.60 -13.22
N THR A 324 5.20 -3.73 -13.80
CA THR A 324 5.58 -2.83 -14.90
C THR A 324 6.38 -1.62 -14.39
N ILE A 325 6.24 -1.27 -13.11
CA ILE A 325 6.96 -0.19 -12.44
C ILE A 325 8.45 -0.52 -12.39
N ASN A 326 9.28 0.46 -12.74
CA ASN A 326 10.70 0.46 -12.39
C ASN A 326 10.89 1.29 -11.13
N SER A 327 11.48 0.72 -10.07
CA SER A 327 11.55 1.35 -8.76
C SER A 327 12.40 2.63 -8.76
N ASP A 328 13.44 2.68 -9.54
CA ASP A 328 14.33 3.86 -9.64
C ASP A 328 13.64 5.00 -10.40
N PHE A 329 12.94 4.68 -11.48
CA PHE A 329 12.09 5.65 -12.18
C PHE A 329 10.93 6.16 -11.31
N GLN A 330 10.28 5.28 -10.57
CA GLN A 330 9.21 5.66 -9.62
C GLN A 330 9.74 6.66 -8.58
N ARG A 331 10.94 6.43 -8.01
CA ARG A 331 11.57 7.39 -7.07
C ARG A 331 11.85 8.73 -7.73
N ALA A 332 12.33 8.71 -8.96
CA ALA A 332 12.57 9.95 -9.72
C ALA A 332 11.27 10.74 -9.95
N VAL A 333 10.15 10.04 -10.26
CA VAL A 333 8.84 10.68 -10.44
C VAL A 333 8.30 11.22 -9.09
N ASN A 334 8.46 10.46 -7.98
CA ASN A 334 8.09 10.93 -6.64
C ASN A 334 8.83 12.24 -6.28
N LYS A 335 10.16 12.26 -6.51
CA LYS A 335 11.00 13.43 -6.27
C LYS A 335 10.61 14.61 -7.17
N ALA A 336 10.36 14.36 -8.45
CA ALA A 336 9.93 15.39 -9.39
C ALA A 336 8.60 16.04 -8.98
N LEU A 337 7.61 15.22 -8.54
CA LEU A 337 6.33 15.73 -8.06
C LEU A 337 6.49 16.58 -6.79
N ALA A 338 7.24 16.12 -5.82
CA ALA A 338 7.51 16.85 -4.57
C ALA A 338 8.22 18.19 -4.86
N ASN A 339 9.26 18.17 -5.70
CA ASN A 339 9.99 19.37 -6.10
C ASN A 339 9.11 20.37 -6.84
N ASN A 340 8.19 19.89 -7.70
CA ASN A 340 7.26 20.77 -8.40
C ASN A 340 6.27 21.45 -7.45
N ILE A 341 5.73 20.70 -6.48
CA ILE A 341 4.84 21.26 -5.44
C ILE A 341 5.57 22.33 -4.61
N ASP A 342 6.81 22.04 -4.19
CA ASP A 342 7.65 22.98 -3.46
C ASP A 342 7.99 24.24 -4.32
N MET A 343 8.36 24.04 -5.58
CA MET A 343 8.60 25.13 -6.52
C MET A 343 7.36 26.03 -6.66
N ILE A 344 6.16 25.43 -6.82
CA ILE A 344 4.91 26.18 -6.89
C ILE A 344 4.72 27.04 -5.62
N ASN A 345 4.96 26.44 -4.45
CA ASN A 345 4.80 27.15 -3.17
C ASN A 345 5.80 28.30 -2.98
N ARG A 346 7.05 28.14 -3.42
CA ARG A 346 8.08 29.18 -3.31
C ARG A 346 7.88 30.31 -4.32
N THR A 347 7.46 29.97 -5.54
CA THR A 347 7.42 30.94 -6.66
C THR A 347 6.09 31.69 -6.73
N TYR A 348 4.98 31.01 -6.41
CA TYR A 348 3.63 31.51 -6.68
C TYR A 348 2.79 31.65 -5.40
N ASN A 349 3.38 32.11 -4.31
CA ASN A 349 2.64 32.28 -3.06
C ASN A 349 1.34 33.10 -3.28
N THR A 350 0.21 32.40 -3.35
CA THR A 350 -1.11 32.95 -3.64
C THR A 350 -1.93 33.18 -2.36
N GLY A 351 -1.31 33.54 -1.25
CA GLY A 351 -2.00 33.82 -0.01
C GLY A 351 -2.20 32.58 0.89
N ASN A 352 -3.38 32.38 1.43
CA ASN A 352 -3.64 31.45 2.54
C ASN A 352 -3.64 29.95 2.20
N MET A 353 -3.56 29.57 0.92
CA MET A 353 -3.57 28.16 0.52
C MET A 353 -2.30 27.82 -0.27
N LYS A 354 -1.61 26.79 0.19
CA LYS A 354 -0.43 26.24 -0.46
C LYS A 354 -0.82 25.00 -1.27
N ALA A 355 -0.10 24.75 -2.35
CA ALA A 355 -0.11 23.44 -2.98
C ALA A 355 0.42 22.42 -1.96
N ALA A 356 -0.39 21.46 -1.55
CA ALA A 356 -0.04 20.56 -0.46
C ALA A 356 -0.05 19.09 -0.89
N ALA A 357 -0.69 18.78 -2.01
CA ALA A 357 -0.90 17.42 -2.45
C ALA A 357 -0.99 17.31 -3.98
N GLY A 358 -0.71 16.12 -4.50
CA GLY A 358 -0.82 15.87 -5.92
C GLY A 358 -0.56 14.41 -6.30
N ALA A 359 -0.71 14.12 -7.59
CA ALA A 359 -0.40 12.83 -8.18
C ALA A 359 0.15 13.00 -9.60
N ALA A 360 1.04 12.08 -9.98
CA ALA A 360 1.54 11.94 -11.34
C ALA A 360 1.55 10.46 -11.74
N VAL A 361 0.92 10.12 -12.85
CA VAL A 361 0.87 8.76 -13.38
C VAL A 361 1.52 8.74 -14.75
N VAL A 362 2.39 7.76 -14.97
CA VAL A 362 3.09 7.54 -16.25
C VAL A 362 2.75 6.15 -16.78
N ILE A 363 2.30 6.08 -18.03
CA ILE A 363 1.85 4.84 -18.70
C ILE A 363 2.65 4.64 -19.99
N ASP A 364 3.03 3.39 -20.26
CA ASP A 364 3.55 2.96 -21.57
C ASP A 364 2.42 3.00 -22.60
N VAL A 365 2.58 3.82 -23.64
CA VAL A 365 1.58 4.02 -24.71
C VAL A 365 1.36 2.76 -25.55
N LYS A 366 2.36 1.89 -25.65
CA LYS A 366 2.34 0.72 -26.54
C LYS A 366 1.59 -0.49 -25.97
N ASN A 367 1.48 -0.58 -24.61
CA ASN A 367 0.90 -1.76 -23.95
C ASN A 367 -0.04 -1.45 -22.78
N GLY A 368 -0.07 -0.22 -22.27
CA GLY A 368 -0.90 0.18 -21.12
C GLY A 368 -0.25 -0.08 -19.76
N GLY A 369 0.99 -0.55 -19.69
CA GLY A 369 1.70 -0.78 -18.42
C GLY A 369 1.96 0.51 -17.67
N VAL A 370 1.67 0.53 -16.36
CA VAL A 370 1.97 1.67 -15.49
C VAL A 370 3.45 1.66 -15.13
N LEU A 371 4.19 2.66 -15.60
CA LEU A 371 5.61 2.81 -15.32
C LEU A 371 5.89 3.53 -13.99
N ALA A 372 5.00 4.43 -13.60
CA ALA A 372 5.02 5.10 -12.31
C ALA A 372 3.63 5.60 -11.90
N ALA A 373 3.33 5.56 -10.58
CA ALA A 373 2.08 6.07 -9.97
C ALA A 373 2.43 6.81 -8.67
N SER A 374 2.81 8.08 -8.81
CA SER A 374 3.24 8.92 -7.69
C SER A 374 2.07 9.56 -6.97
N ASN A 375 2.14 9.57 -5.64
CA ASN A 375 1.25 10.30 -4.74
C ASN A 375 2.07 11.20 -3.83
N TYR A 376 1.61 12.42 -3.57
CA TYR A 376 2.22 13.32 -2.60
C TYR A 376 1.11 14.00 -1.77
N PRO A 377 1.22 14.05 -0.42
CA PRO A 377 2.19 13.27 0.35
C PRO A 377 1.93 11.77 0.24
N SER A 378 2.88 10.97 0.72
CA SER A 378 2.82 9.51 0.74
C SER A 378 3.32 9.01 2.10
N PHE A 379 3.37 7.70 2.29
CA PHE A 379 3.79 7.05 3.54
C PHE A 379 4.77 5.92 3.26
N ASP A 380 5.39 5.36 4.31
CA ASP A 380 6.18 4.13 4.22
C ASP A 380 5.33 2.95 4.71
N GLN A 381 5.25 1.90 3.89
CA GLN A 381 4.49 0.70 4.19
C GLN A 381 4.99 -0.03 5.45
N ASN A 382 6.31 0.02 5.72
CA ASN A 382 6.88 -0.59 6.93
C ASN A 382 6.46 0.14 8.21
N LEU A 383 6.21 1.45 8.13
CA LEU A 383 5.78 2.27 9.26
C LEU A 383 4.26 2.32 9.43
N TYR A 384 3.51 1.72 8.49
CA TYR A 384 2.04 1.80 8.50
C TYR A 384 1.42 1.35 9.83
N ALA A 385 1.90 0.24 10.40
CA ALA A 385 1.33 -0.31 11.63
C ALA A 385 1.63 0.55 12.87
N THR A 386 2.81 1.18 12.93
CA THR A 386 3.28 1.97 14.07
C THR A 386 2.85 3.44 13.99
N GLN A 387 2.69 3.99 12.78
CA GLN A 387 2.36 5.41 12.54
C GLN A 387 0.97 5.60 11.93
N TYR A 388 0.11 4.58 11.94
CA TYR A 388 -1.22 4.67 11.33
C TYR A 388 -2.04 5.86 11.85
N ASP A 389 -2.00 6.11 13.14
CA ASP A 389 -2.76 7.17 13.78
C ASP A 389 -2.24 8.56 13.37
N GLU A 390 -0.92 8.73 13.27
CA GLU A 390 -0.30 9.95 12.76
C GLU A 390 -0.71 10.19 11.31
N TYR A 391 -0.55 9.18 10.44
CA TYR A 391 -0.97 9.27 9.04
C TYR A 391 -2.47 9.52 8.86
N SER A 392 -3.32 8.92 9.70
CA SER A 392 -4.77 9.06 9.60
C SER A 392 -5.28 10.40 10.12
N ALA A 393 -4.58 11.01 11.07
CA ALA A 393 -4.88 12.34 11.63
C ALA A 393 -4.32 13.48 10.77
N ASP A 394 -3.37 13.20 9.89
CA ASP A 394 -2.74 14.22 9.04
C ASP A 394 -3.75 14.79 8.02
N PRO A 395 -4.06 16.10 8.09
CA PRO A 395 -5.01 16.73 7.16
C PRO A 395 -4.55 16.72 5.69
N SER A 396 -3.28 16.43 5.42
CA SER A 396 -2.76 16.25 4.06
C SER A 396 -3.09 14.89 3.46
N LEU A 397 -3.65 13.95 4.27
CA LEU A 397 -4.13 12.62 3.86
C LEU A 397 -3.07 11.78 3.12
N PRO A 398 -1.93 11.45 3.75
CA PRO A 398 -0.86 10.67 3.10
C PRO A 398 -1.30 9.25 2.70
N LEU A 399 -2.26 8.64 3.40
CA LEU A 399 -2.81 7.32 3.09
C LEU A 399 -3.75 7.30 1.88
N PHE A 400 -4.21 8.47 1.42
CA PHE A 400 -5.16 8.56 0.32
C PHE A 400 -4.48 8.36 -1.03
N ASN A 401 -4.92 7.34 -1.77
CA ASN A 401 -4.39 7.04 -3.11
C ASN A 401 -4.93 8.02 -4.16
N ARG A 402 -4.30 9.19 -4.27
CA ARG A 402 -4.72 10.25 -5.21
C ARG A 402 -4.63 9.82 -6.65
N SER A 403 -3.62 9.02 -7.01
CA SER A 403 -3.37 8.57 -8.38
C SER A 403 -4.51 7.73 -8.95
N LEU A 404 -5.15 6.88 -8.11
CA LEU A 404 -6.20 5.95 -8.52
C LEU A 404 -7.60 6.32 -8.03
N GLN A 405 -7.70 7.05 -6.91
CA GLN A 405 -8.98 7.31 -6.24
C GLN A 405 -9.34 8.79 -6.14
N GLY A 406 -8.37 9.69 -6.31
CA GLY A 406 -8.61 11.13 -6.29
C GLY A 406 -9.50 11.54 -7.47
N LEU A 407 -10.63 12.19 -7.18
CA LEU A 407 -11.58 12.65 -8.19
C LEU A 407 -11.45 14.17 -8.40
N TYR A 408 -11.02 14.56 -9.58
CA TYR A 408 -10.72 15.94 -9.92
C TYR A 408 -11.45 16.38 -11.18
N THR A 409 -11.97 17.60 -11.18
CA THR A 409 -12.51 18.25 -12.37
C THR A 409 -11.39 18.43 -13.38
N PRO A 410 -11.47 17.89 -14.62
CA PRO A 410 -10.36 17.90 -15.57
C PRO A 410 -10.02 19.27 -16.16
N GLY A 411 -11.01 20.18 -16.21
CA GLY A 411 -10.86 21.45 -16.88
C GLY A 411 -10.43 21.30 -18.35
N SER A 412 -9.61 22.19 -18.84
CA SER A 412 -9.22 22.21 -20.27
C SER A 412 -8.47 20.96 -20.76
N THR A 413 -8.08 20.02 -19.89
CA THR A 413 -7.54 18.70 -20.33
C THR A 413 -8.63 17.84 -21.01
N PHE A 414 -9.90 18.16 -20.82
CA PHE A 414 -11.03 17.49 -21.47
C PHE A 414 -11.25 17.90 -22.94
N LYS A 415 -10.75 19.08 -23.33
CA LYS A 415 -10.98 19.66 -24.68
C LYS A 415 -10.54 18.78 -25.84
N PRO A 416 -9.40 18.05 -25.80
CA PRO A 416 -9.06 17.10 -26.86
C PRO A 416 -10.14 16.03 -27.10
N ALA A 417 -10.81 15.53 -26.07
CA ALA A 417 -11.91 14.56 -26.25
C ALA A 417 -13.11 15.18 -27.00
N VAL A 418 -13.46 16.43 -26.67
CA VAL A 418 -14.52 17.17 -27.39
C VAL A 418 -14.09 17.45 -28.84
N ALA A 419 -12.82 17.72 -29.07
CA ALA A 419 -12.29 17.91 -30.45
C ALA A 419 -12.36 16.61 -31.25
N VAL A 420 -11.98 15.46 -30.65
CA VAL A 420 -12.13 14.13 -31.28
C VAL A 420 -13.60 13.91 -31.67
N ALA A 421 -14.54 14.09 -30.72
CA ALA A 421 -15.96 13.92 -30.95
C ALA A 421 -16.48 14.81 -32.09
N ALA A 422 -16.04 16.07 -32.15
CA ALA A 422 -16.48 17.03 -33.15
C ALA A 422 -15.94 16.73 -34.56
N LEU A 423 -14.70 16.27 -34.64
CA LEU A 423 -14.06 15.91 -35.92
C LEU A 423 -14.61 14.59 -36.45
N ASP A 424 -14.71 13.57 -35.59
CA ASP A 424 -15.14 12.24 -35.99
C ASP A 424 -16.62 12.19 -36.36
N SER A 425 -17.49 12.92 -35.64
CA SER A 425 -18.90 13.07 -36.00
C SER A 425 -19.13 13.91 -37.26
N GLY A 426 -18.09 14.51 -37.86
CA GLY A 426 -18.20 15.38 -39.02
C GLY A 426 -18.83 16.75 -38.75
N LEU A 427 -19.02 17.12 -37.44
CA LEU A 427 -19.51 18.45 -37.08
C LEU A 427 -18.57 19.57 -37.51
N ILE A 428 -17.28 19.30 -37.41
CA ILE A 428 -16.18 20.19 -37.89
C ILE A 428 -15.17 19.40 -38.68
N ASN A 429 -14.34 20.13 -39.45
CA ASN A 429 -13.20 19.60 -40.18
C ASN A 429 -11.98 20.55 -40.03
N GLN A 430 -10.87 20.25 -40.69
CA GLN A 430 -9.65 21.06 -40.64
C GLN A 430 -9.82 22.53 -41.04
N TYR A 431 -10.82 22.88 -41.83
CA TYR A 431 -11.11 24.25 -42.31
C TYR A 431 -12.15 24.97 -41.45
N SER A 432 -12.83 24.25 -40.56
CA SER A 432 -13.86 24.84 -39.70
C SER A 432 -13.22 25.81 -38.69
N THR A 433 -13.84 26.99 -38.55
CA THR A 433 -13.38 28.00 -37.58
C THR A 433 -14.54 28.53 -36.74
N VAL A 434 -14.20 28.97 -35.53
CA VAL A 434 -15.12 29.72 -34.67
C VAL A 434 -14.48 31.07 -34.33
N ASN A 435 -15.25 32.16 -34.44
CA ASN A 435 -14.74 33.51 -34.18
C ASN A 435 -14.67 33.77 -32.65
N CYS A 436 -13.46 33.86 -32.14
CA CYS A 436 -13.21 34.18 -30.73
C CYS A 436 -13.17 35.69 -30.52
N THR A 437 -14.21 36.23 -29.92
CA THR A 437 -14.34 37.65 -29.53
C THR A 437 -14.05 37.90 -28.05
N GLY A 438 -13.58 36.89 -27.32
CA GLY A 438 -13.31 36.94 -25.88
C GLY A 438 -14.54 36.65 -25.00
N VAL A 439 -15.75 36.83 -25.53
CA VAL A 439 -17.02 36.56 -24.81
C VAL A 439 -17.92 35.72 -25.69
N TYR A 440 -18.50 34.62 -25.14
CA TYR A 440 -19.50 33.82 -25.82
C TYR A 440 -20.87 34.45 -25.68
N THR A 441 -21.45 34.92 -26.76
CA THR A 441 -22.69 35.77 -26.77
C THR A 441 -23.92 35.04 -27.27
N TYR A 442 -23.88 33.75 -27.49
CA TYR A 442 -25.00 32.98 -28.00
C TYR A 442 -26.27 33.04 -27.10
N TYR A 443 -26.02 32.96 -25.76
CA TYR A 443 -27.06 33.09 -24.75
C TYR A 443 -27.22 34.56 -24.30
N LYS A 444 -28.44 35.00 -24.06
CA LYS A 444 -28.68 36.37 -23.57
C LYS A 444 -28.26 36.55 -22.12
N ASP A 445 -28.57 35.54 -21.29
CA ASP A 445 -28.47 35.61 -19.83
C ASP A 445 -27.18 34.94 -19.27
N TYR A 446 -26.44 34.27 -20.14
CA TYR A 446 -25.16 33.62 -19.76
C TYR A 446 -24.09 33.89 -20.80
N ARG A 447 -23.06 34.69 -20.43
CA ARG A 447 -22.01 35.15 -21.33
C ARG A 447 -20.61 34.78 -20.81
N PRO A 448 -20.24 33.48 -20.83
CA PRO A 448 -18.95 33.03 -20.35
C PRO A 448 -17.82 33.58 -21.21
N ARG A 449 -16.63 33.76 -20.60
CA ARG A 449 -15.47 34.39 -21.23
C ARG A 449 -14.42 33.37 -21.64
N CYS A 450 -13.64 33.74 -22.66
CA CYS A 450 -12.37 33.11 -22.92
C CYS A 450 -11.31 33.74 -22.00
N THR A 451 -10.70 32.93 -21.16
CA THR A 451 -9.71 33.40 -20.17
C THR A 451 -8.29 33.47 -20.72
N GLN A 452 -8.08 32.93 -21.93
CA GLN A 452 -6.75 32.90 -22.55
C GLN A 452 -6.53 34.17 -23.39
N HIS A 453 -5.36 34.78 -23.20
CA HIS A 453 -4.89 35.90 -24.00
C HIS A 453 -3.90 35.41 -25.06
N GLY A 454 -3.80 36.08 -26.18
CA GLY A 454 -2.86 35.76 -27.26
C GLY A 454 -3.51 35.19 -28.52
N HIS A 455 -4.88 35.07 -28.54
CA HIS A 455 -5.61 34.73 -29.76
C HIS A 455 -6.94 35.51 -29.86
N SER A 456 -7.37 35.74 -31.07
CA SER A 456 -8.67 36.35 -31.41
C SER A 456 -9.03 36.07 -32.87
N GLY A 457 -10.27 36.35 -33.26
CA GLY A 457 -10.73 36.11 -34.64
C GLY A 457 -11.06 34.65 -34.90
N ASN A 458 -10.93 34.22 -36.14
CA ASN A 458 -11.29 32.88 -36.59
C ASN A 458 -10.25 31.86 -36.15
N ILE A 459 -10.65 30.98 -35.23
CA ILE A 459 -9.82 29.97 -34.57
C ILE A 459 -10.17 28.59 -35.12
N SER A 460 -9.16 27.85 -35.64
CA SER A 460 -9.26 26.45 -36.07
C SER A 460 -9.26 25.50 -34.85
N VAL A 461 -9.60 24.22 -35.02
CA VAL A 461 -9.52 23.21 -33.95
C VAL A 461 -8.08 23.07 -33.41
N VAL A 462 -7.07 23.12 -34.29
CA VAL A 462 -5.66 23.06 -33.90
C VAL A 462 -5.27 24.25 -33.00
N ASP A 463 -5.64 25.48 -33.44
CA ASP A 463 -5.39 26.68 -32.65
C ASP A 463 -6.23 26.72 -31.36
N ALA A 464 -7.45 26.19 -31.40
CA ALA A 464 -8.30 26.09 -30.22
C ALA A 464 -7.71 25.19 -29.13
N ILE A 465 -7.07 24.08 -29.51
CA ILE A 465 -6.32 23.21 -28.58
C ILE A 465 -5.06 23.94 -28.09
N LYS A 466 -4.25 24.50 -29.00
CA LYS A 466 -3.01 25.26 -28.70
C LYS A 466 -3.27 26.34 -27.65
N TRP A 467 -4.19 27.24 -27.94
CA TRP A 467 -4.52 28.40 -27.10
C TRP A 467 -5.55 28.14 -26.02
N SER A 468 -6.03 26.89 -25.93
CA SER A 468 -7.11 26.52 -24.97
C SER A 468 -8.37 27.39 -25.11
N CYS A 469 -8.80 27.73 -26.32
CA CYS A 469 -9.90 28.67 -26.58
C CYS A 469 -11.22 28.16 -26.04
N ASN A 470 -11.76 28.77 -24.99
CA ASN A 470 -13.06 28.39 -24.43
C ASN A 470 -14.21 28.64 -25.43
N ILE A 471 -14.18 29.77 -26.18
CA ILE A 471 -15.27 30.13 -27.12
C ILE A 471 -15.46 29.05 -28.18
N PHE A 472 -14.35 28.52 -28.74
CA PHE A 472 -14.40 27.41 -29.69
C PHE A 472 -15.13 26.20 -29.09
N PHE A 473 -14.73 25.79 -27.88
CA PHE A 473 -15.29 24.60 -27.25
C PHE A 473 -16.69 24.82 -26.67
N TYR A 474 -17.08 26.05 -26.31
CA TYR A 474 -18.48 26.37 -26.00
C TYR A 474 -19.38 26.22 -27.22
N ASP A 475 -18.95 26.72 -28.38
CA ASP A 475 -19.75 26.61 -29.60
C ASP A 475 -19.87 25.17 -30.10
N VAL A 476 -18.73 24.45 -30.12
CA VAL A 476 -18.70 23.05 -30.54
C VAL A 476 -19.48 22.17 -29.55
N GLY A 477 -19.30 22.35 -28.23
CA GLY A 477 -20.02 21.58 -27.20
C GLY A 477 -21.52 21.79 -27.26
N ARG A 478 -21.97 23.06 -27.44
CA ARG A 478 -23.39 23.38 -27.63
C ARG A 478 -23.99 22.66 -28.84
N ARG A 479 -23.23 22.54 -29.93
CA ARG A 479 -23.70 21.91 -31.19
C ARG A 479 -23.69 20.38 -31.12
N LEU A 480 -22.70 19.79 -30.41
CA LEU A 480 -22.59 18.35 -30.18
C LEU A 480 -23.59 17.85 -29.11
N THR A 481 -23.76 18.61 -28.05
CA THR A 481 -24.36 18.19 -26.75
C THR A 481 -23.51 17.17 -25.97
N SER A 482 -23.77 17.09 -24.65
CA SER A 482 -23.04 16.17 -23.76
C SER A 482 -23.17 14.71 -24.17
N ASP A 483 -24.33 14.25 -24.60
CA ASP A 483 -24.56 12.85 -25.01
C ASP A 483 -23.54 12.36 -26.05
N VAL A 484 -23.11 13.24 -26.95
CA VAL A 484 -22.16 12.87 -28.02
C VAL A 484 -20.73 12.90 -27.51
N TYR A 485 -20.25 14.03 -26.95
CA TYR A 485 -18.86 14.11 -26.54
C TYR A 485 -18.53 13.25 -25.32
N ASP A 486 -19.50 12.95 -24.46
CA ASP A 486 -19.34 12.03 -23.35
C ASP A 486 -19.13 10.58 -23.84
N ALA A 487 -19.86 10.15 -24.87
CA ALA A 487 -19.64 8.83 -25.47
C ALA A 487 -18.20 8.67 -25.99
N TYR A 488 -17.62 9.72 -26.57
CA TYR A 488 -16.20 9.71 -26.97
C TYR A 488 -15.25 9.76 -25.76
N ALA A 489 -15.57 10.56 -24.74
CA ALA A 489 -14.80 10.64 -23.52
C ALA A 489 -14.70 9.28 -22.81
N TYR A 490 -15.80 8.53 -22.76
CA TYR A 490 -15.81 7.15 -22.25
C TYR A 490 -14.90 6.25 -23.09
N LYS A 491 -15.03 6.21 -24.39
CA LYS A 491 -14.18 5.39 -25.27
C LYS A 491 -12.70 5.73 -25.10
N LEU A 492 -12.39 7.00 -24.89
CA LEU A 492 -11.02 7.48 -24.66
C LEU A 492 -10.49 7.17 -23.24
N GLY A 493 -11.31 6.61 -22.32
CA GLY A 493 -10.88 6.14 -21.01
C GLY A 493 -11.22 7.05 -19.83
N LEU A 494 -12.02 8.10 -20.02
CA LEU A 494 -12.46 8.96 -18.93
C LEU A 494 -13.74 8.43 -18.26
N ALA A 495 -13.87 8.61 -16.95
CA ALA A 495 -15.01 8.24 -16.12
C ALA A 495 -15.41 6.76 -16.18
N GLN A 496 -14.46 5.88 -16.41
CA GLN A 496 -14.65 4.42 -16.37
C GLN A 496 -13.42 3.72 -15.81
N ARG A 497 -13.51 2.41 -15.56
CA ARG A 497 -12.36 1.63 -15.11
C ARG A 497 -11.28 1.61 -16.17
N THR A 498 -10.05 1.80 -15.72
CA THR A 498 -8.86 1.71 -16.57
C THR A 498 -8.43 0.26 -16.78
N GLY A 499 -8.83 -0.61 -15.86
CA GLY A 499 -8.55 -2.05 -15.89
C GLY A 499 -7.43 -2.49 -14.97
N VAL A 500 -6.88 -1.57 -14.15
CA VAL A 500 -5.86 -1.92 -13.15
C VAL A 500 -6.38 -2.93 -12.13
N GLU A 501 -5.49 -3.73 -11.60
CA GLU A 501 -5.78 -4.87 -10.73
C GLU A 501 -6.18 -4.46 -9.31
N VAL A 502 -5.96 -3.20 -8.97
CA VAL A 502 -6.24 -2.65 -7.64
C VAL A 502 -7.44 -1.70 -7.67
N SER A 503 -7.96 -1.36 -6.50
CA SER A 503 -9.14 -0.50 -6.37
C SER A 503 -8.92 0.90 -6.96
N GLU A 504 -9.80 1.31 -7.87
CA GLU A 504 -9.82 2.63 -8.50
C GLU A 504 -11.22 3.25 -8.43
N SER A 505 -11.30 4.60 -8.43
CA SER A 505 -12.56 5.33 -8.53
C SER A 505 -13.00 5.46 -9.99
N LEU A 506 -14.31 5.34 -10.24
CA LEU A 506 -14.84 5.41 -11.60
C LEU A 506 -14.82 6.83 -12.20
N GLY A 507 -14.90 7.86 -11.37
CA GLY A 507 -15.21 9.20 -11.88
C GLY A 507 -16.66 9.32 -12.39
N ARG A 508 -16.97 10.44 -13.02
CA ARG A 508 -18.26 10.64 -13.70
C ARG A 508 -18.15 11.77 -14.72
N LEU A 509 -19.02 11.75 -15.72
CA LEU A 509 -19.23 12.85 -16.66
C LEU A 509 -20.50 13.63 -16.29
N THR A 510 -20.59 14.87 -16.78
CA THR A 510 -21.81 15.70 -16.67
C THR A 510 -22.84 15.20 -17.65
N THR A 511 -24.01 14.80 -17.16
CA THR A 511 -25.07 14.23 -17.99
C THR A 511 -26.38 15.04 -17.88
N LYS A 512 -27.28 14.84 -18.83
CA LYS A 512 -28.64 15.41 -18.79
C LYS A 512 -29.46 14.90 -17.59
N ASN A 513 -29.07 13.82 -16.98
CA ASN A 513 -29.72 13.26 -15.79
C ASN A 513 -29.27 13.91 -14.48
N ASP A 514 -28.28 14.77 -14.52
CA ASP A 514 -27.83 15.50 -13.33
C ASP A 514 -28.91 16.43 -12.82
N SER A 515 -29.16 16.44 -11.52
CA SER A 515 -30.26 17.22 -10.90
C SER A 515 -30.12 18.74 -11.11
N ASN A 516 -28.91 19.22 -11.34
CA ASN A 516 -28.60 20.63 -11.62
C ASN A 516 -28.43 20.91 -13.13
N TYR A 517 -28.80 19.96 -14.00
CA TYR A 517 -28.59 20.11 -15.44
C TYR A 517 -29.36 21.31 -16.02
N ASN A 518 -28.66 22.04 -16.86
CA ASN A 518 -29.16 23.12 -17.68
C ASN A 518 -28.25 23.32 -18.91
N THR A 519 -28.70 24.08 -19.90
CA THR A 519 -27.95 24.28 -21.16
C THR A 519 -26.59 24.99 -20.97
N SER A 520 -26.41 25.79 -19.89
CA SER A 520 -25.12 26.36 -19.57
C SER A 520 -24.14 25.34 -19.00
N LEU A 521 -24.67 24.30 -18.33
CA LEU A 521 -23.87 23.18 -17.82
C LEU A 521 -23.26 22.37 -18.97
N ASP A 522 -24.03 22.13 -20.07
CA ASP A 522 -23.52 21.47 -21.28
C ASP A 522 -22.26 22.15 -21.83
N ILE A 523 -22.30 23.49 -22.00
CA ILE A 523 -21.14 24.19 -22.56
C ILE A 523 -19.97 24.27 -21.56
N GLN A 524 -20.26 24.28 -20.26
CA GLN A 524 -19.19 24.18 -19.24
C GLN A 524 -18.56 22.80 -19.24
N ALA A 525 -19.36 21.74 -19.35
CA ALA A 525 -18.84 20.38 -19.45
C ALA A 525 -17.93 20.18 -20.68
N ALA A 526 -18.22 20.83 -21.81
CA ALA A 526 -17.35 20.76 -22.99
C ALA A 526 -15.95 21.35 -22.79
N ILE A 527 -15.73 22.13 -21.72
CA ILE A 527 -14.40 22.61 -21.30
C ILE A 527 -13.89 21.86 -20.06
N GLY A 528 -14.54 20.76 -19.70
CA GLY A 528 -14.17 19.92 -18.56
C GLY A 528 -14.50 20.51 -17.19
N GLN A 529 -15.50 21.39 -17.13
CA GLN A 529 -16.08 21.93 -15.89
C GLN A 529 -17.42 21.26 -15.58
N GLY A 530 -18.20 21.79 -14.67
CA GLY A 530 -19.48 21.22 -14.28
C GLY A 530 -19.31 20.06 -13.29
N ASN A 531 -20.07 18.97 -13.52
CA ASN A 531 -20.08 17.80 -12.63
C ASN A 531 -19.05 16.71 -13.02
N THR A 532 -18.27 16.95 -14.07
CA THR A 532 -17.25 16.00 -14.57
C THR A 532 -16.08 15.92 -13.63
N VAL A 533 -15.79 14.70 -13.16
CA VAL A 533 -14.62 14.38 -12.32
C VAL A 533 -13.98 13.08 -12.78
N VAL A 534 -12.64 13.06 -12.81
CA VAL A 534 -11.83 11.94 -13.27
C VAL A 534 -10.62 11.76 -12.35
N THR A 535 -9.99 10.58 -12.43
CA THR A 535 -8.76 10.29 -11.66
C THR A 535 -7.49 10.59 -12.48
N PRO A 536 -6.34 10.80 -11.83
CA PRO A 536 -5.06 10.97 -12.53
C PRO A 536 -4.67 9.79 -13.44
N ILE A 537 -4.99 8.55 -13.03
CA ILE A 537 -4.75 7.39 -13.89
C ILE A 537 -5.65 7.39 -15.13
N GLN A 538 -6.90 7.83 -15.01
CA GLN A 538 -7.77 8.02 -16.17
C GLN A 538 -7.23 9.11 -17.10
N LEU A 539 -6.67 10.20 -16.56
CA LEU A 539 -6.02 11.22 -17.38
C LEU A 539 -4.80 10.68 -18.14
N ALA A 540 -3.98 9.84 -17.50
CA ALA A 540 -2.84 9.20 -18.14
C ALA A 540 -3.27 8.19 -19.22
N THR A 541 -4.28 7.34 -18.93
CA THR A 541 -4.88 6.40 -19.90
C THR A 541 -5.47 7.13 -21.09
N TYR A 542 -6.19 8.23 -20.85
CA TYR A 542 -6.74 9.09 -21.88
C TYR A 542 -5.63 9.72 -22.75
N ALA A 543 -4.57 10.23 -22.13
CA ALA A 543 -3.41 10.76 -22.86
C ALA A 543 -2.76 9.68 -23.73
N ALA A 544 -2.61 8.45 -23.22
CA ALA A 544 -2.10 7.30 -23.96
C ALA A 544 -3.00 6.95 -25.15
N THR A 545 -4.32 6.98 -24.97
CA THR A 545 -5.28 6.71 -26.04
C THR A 545 -5.20 7.77 -27.15
N LEU A 546 -5.08 9.05 -26.80
CA LEU A 546 -4.85 10.12 -27.79
C LEU A 546 -3.51 9.95 -28.53
N ALA A 547 -2.47 9.60 -27.82
CA ALA A 547 -1.14 9.32 -28.37
C ALA A 547 -1.16 8.13 -29.35
N ASN A 548 -1.97 7.11 -29.05
CA ASN A 548 -2.11 5.86 -29.78
C ASN A 548 -3.25 5.89 -30.83
N ASN A 549 -3.60 7.08 -31.32
CA ASN A 549 -4.62 7.29 -32.40
C ASN A 549 -5.97 6.64 -32.08
N GLY A 550 -6.42 6.71 -30.84
CA GLY A 550 -7.73 6.23 -30.39
C GLY A 550 -7.78 4.79 -29.93
N VAL A 551 -6.70 4.04 -29.97
CA VAL A 551 -6.62 2.68 -29.40
C VAL A 551 -6.34 2.77 -27.91
N ARG A 552 -7.28 2.29 -27.10
CA ARG A 552 -7.16 2.24 -25.63
C ARG A 552 -6.80 0.85 -25.17
N TYR A 553 -5.62 0.72 -24.56
CA TYR A 553 -5.21 -0.50 -23.89
C TYR A 553 -5.72 -0.55 -22.44
N ARG A 554 -5.89 -1.77 -21.93
CA ARG A 554 -6.06 -2.04 -20.50
C ARG A 554 -4.85 -1.55 -19.75
N THR A 555 -5.06 -0.70 -18.76
CA THR A 555 -3.99 -0.26 -17.88
C THR A 555 -3.72 -1.32 -16.81
N HIS A 556 -2.44 -1.62 -16.53
CA HIS A 556 -2.06 -2.70 -15.61
C HIS A 556 -0.76 -2.39 -14.87
N PHE A 557 -0.62 -2.93 -13.67
CA PHE A 557 0.59 -2.85 -12.85
C PHE A 557 1.46 -4.10 -12.94
N VAL A 558 0.87 -5.26 -13.25
CA VAL A 558 1.59 -6.53 -13.27
C VAL A 558 2.04 -6.87 -14.69
N LYS A 559 3.35 -7.05 -14.84
CA LYS A 559 4.00 -7.45 -16.09
C LYS A 559 3.94 -8.96 -16.28
N ALA A 560 4.29 -9.73 -15.22
CA ALA A 560 4.36 -11.17 -15.29
C ALA A 560 4.21 -11.82 -13.90
N ILE A 561 3.82 -13.08 -13.90
CA ILE A 561 3.92 -14.00 -12.75
C ILE A 561 5.06 -14.98 -13.06
N LEU A 562 5.99 -15.11 -12.11
CA LEU A 562 7.17 -15.94 -12.24
C LEU A 562 7.14 -17.06 -11.21
N ASP A 563 7.65 -18.24 -11.56
CA ASP A 563 7.98 -19.27 -10.58
C ASP A 563 9.12 -18.78 -9.69
N THR A 564 8.89 -18.77 -8.38
CA THR A 564 9.85 -18.19 -7.41
C THR A 564 11.16 -18.98 -7.34
N ASN A 565 11.13 -20.30 -7.60
CA ASN A 565 12.30 -21.16 -7.50
C ASN A 565 13.15 -21.16 -8.78
N THR A 566 12.50 -21.11 -9.96
CA THR A 566 13.18 -21.22 -11.25
C THR A 566 13.36 -19.87 -11.94
N GLY A 567 12.52 -18.87 -11.60
CA GLY A 567 12.45 -17.59 -12.32
C GLY A 567 11.76 -17.69 -13.69
N GLU A 568 11.19 -18.82 -14.04
CA GLU A 568 10.47 -19.01 -15.30
C GLU A 568 9.15 -18.23 -15.31
N VAL A 569 8.79 -17.70 -16.48
CA VAL A 569 7.52 -16.98 -16.65
C VAL A 569 6.37 -17.97 -16.72
N ILE A 570 5.48 -17.91 -15.73
CA ILE A 570 4.22 -18.70 -15.70
C ILE A 570 3.15 -18.00 -16.54
N HIS A 571 3.03 -16.69 -16.36
CA HIS A 571 2.07 -15.86 -17.07
C HIS A 571 2.69 -14.50 -17.39
N GLU A 572 2.52 -13.99 -18.60
CA GLU A 572 2.92 -12.66 -19.01
C GLU A 572 1.71 -11.86 -19.46
N THR A 573 1.54 -10.65 -18.91
CA THR A 573 0.43 -9.76 -19.27
C THR A 573 0.61 -9.29 -20.71
N GLN A 574 -0.34 -9.64 -21.57
CA GLN A 574 -0.36 -9.20 -22.97
C GLN A 574 -1.17 -7.89 -23.10
N PRO A 575 -0.79 -7.01 -24.06
CA PRO A 575 -1.58 -5.82 -24.35
C PRO A 575 -3.02 -6.18 -24.74
N GLU A 576 -3.98 -5.71 -23.98
CA GLU A 576 -5.43 -5.93 -24.20
C GLU A 576 -6.08 -4.65 -24.66
N VAL A 577 -6.71 -4.66 -25.84
CA VAL A 577 -7.46 -3.51 -26.35
C VAL A 577 -8.83 -3.49 -25.68
N MET A 578 -9.10 -2.42 -24.91
CA MET A 578 -10.37 -2.21 -24.20
C MET A 578 -11.41 -1.49 -25.06
N ASP A 579 -10.95 -0.54 -25.88
CA ASP A 579 -11.85 0.26 -26.74
C ASP A 579 -11.07 0.88 -27.89
N VAL A 580 -11.78 1.27 -28.96
CA VAL A 580 -11.22 1.96 -30.11
C VAL A 580 -12.15 3.08 -30.53
N VAL A 581 -11.60 4.27 -30.70
CA VAL A 581 -12.20 5.33 -31.50
C VAL A 581 -11.55 5.24 -32.87
N GLU A 582 -12.31 4.79 -33.88
CA GLU A 582 -11.81 4.66 -35.25
C GLU A 582 -11.32 6.02 -35.76
N ASP A 583 -10.16 6.05 -36.40
CA ASP A 583 -9.60 7.26 -36.99
C ASP A 583 -9.91 7.32 -38.48
N ASN A 584 -10.58 8.39 -38.90
CA ASN A 584 -10.78 8.68 -40.33
C ASN A 584 -9.52 9.17 -41.03
N GLY A 585 -8.35 9.04 -40.39
CA GLY A 585 -7.04 9.48 -40.90
C GLY A 585 -6.71 10.95 -40.65
N THR A 586 -7.64 11.74 -40.10
CA THR A 586 -7.43 13.17 -39.84
C THR A 586 -7.76 13.61 -38.44
N THR A 587 -8.66 12.92 -37.73
CA THR A 587 -9.16 13.30 -36.40
C THR A 587 -8.03 13.38 -35.39
N PHE A 588 -7.32 12.27 -35.16
CA PHE A 588 -6.23 12.26 -34.20
C PHE A 588 -5.02 13.07 -34.68
N ALA A 589 -4.73 13.12 -35.99
CA ALA A 589 -3.66 13.94 -36.53
C ALA A 589 -3.84 15.42 -36.17
N LEU A 590 -5.04 15.99 -36.33
CA LEU A 590 -5.34 17.39 -36.01
C LEU A 590 -5.28 17.65 -34.48
N VAL A 591 -5.82 16.72 -33.66
CA VAL A 591 -5.79 16.86 -32.20
C VAL A 591 -4.34 16.79 -31.68
N ARG A 592 -3.57 15.83 -32.14
CA ARG A 592 -2.14 15.69 -31.80
C ARG A 592 -1.32 16.90 -32.27
N GLN A 593 -1.60 17.43 -33.47
CA GLN A 593 -0.96 18.66 -33.95
C GLN A 593 -1.25 19.83 -32.99
N GLY A 594 -2.50 20.00 -32.55
CA GLY A 594 -2.87 21.04 -31.59
C GLY A 594 -2.14 20.87 -30.27
N MET A 595 -2.10 19.63 -29.73
CA MET A 595 -1.40 19.33 -28.48
C MET A 595 0.12 19.53 -28.54
N LYS A 596 0.76 19.21 -29.71
CA LYS A 596 2.19 19.44 -29.95
C LYS A 596 2.57 20.93 -29.95
N LEU A 597 1.62 21.82 -30.23
CA LEU A 597 1.82 23.25 -30.21
C LEU A 597 1.65 23.90 -28.83
N VAL A 598 1.00 23.23 -27.86
CA VAL A 598 0.74 23.77 -26.52
C VAL A 598 2.03 24.16 -25.77
N PRO A 599 3.12 23.36 -25.76
CA PRO A 599 4.35 23.73 -25.06
C PRO A 599 4.88 25.10 -25.40
N SER A 600 4.74 25.55 -26.65
CA SER A 600 5.17 26.91 -27.09
C SER A 600 4.40 28.05 -26.42
N THR A 601 3.31 27.75 -25.71
CA THR A 601 2.48 28.74 -24.95
C THR A 601 2.79 28.73 -23.45
N ILE A 602 3.69 27.86 -23.00
CA ILE A 602 4.06 27.68 -21.59
C ILE A 602 5.45 28.24 -21.36
N THR A 603 5.61 29.07 -20.34
CA THR A 603 6.95 29.52 -19.92
C THR A 603 7.58 28.43 -19.06
N GLY A 604 8.84 28.09 -19.28
CA GLY A 604 9.60 27.09 -18.54
C GLY A 604 10.36 26.13 -19.44
N LYS A 605 10.94 25.09 -18.87
CA LYS A 605 11.77 24.09 -19.56
C LYS A 605 11.02 23.38 -20.70
N ILE A 606 9.70 23.16 -20.55
CA ILE A 606 8.89 22.42 -21.52
C ILE A 606 8.87 23.05 -22.93
N SER A 607 8.94 24.37 -22.99
CA SER A 607 8.90 25.09 -24.29
C SER A 607 10.16 24.93 -25.14
N SER A 608 11.28 24.60 -24.52
CA SER A 608 12.61 24.47 -25.17
C SER A 608 13.17 23.04 -25.05
N TYR A 609 12.35 22.08 -24.59
CA TYR A 609 12.80 20.70 -24.43
C TYR A 609 13.18 20.10 -25.82
N PRO A 610 14.34 19.42 -25.95
CA PRO A 610 14.82 18.97 -27.23
C PRO A 610 13.96 17.89 -27.90
N ILE A 611 13.25 17.10 -27.10
CA ILE A 611 12.31 16.09 -27.61
C ILE A 611 10.91 16.70 -27.61
N ALA A 612 10.24 16.67 -28.74
CA ALA A 612 8.91 17.25 -28.87
C ALA A 612 7.92 16.59 -27.92
N ILE A 613 7.27 17.41 -27.07
CA ILE A 613 6.22 17.03 -26.16
C ILE A 613 4.87 17.48 -26.72
N ALA A 614 3.86 16.62 -26.65
CA ALA A 614 2.47 17.01 -26.84
C ALA A 614 1.77 17.04 -25.49
N CYS A 615 1.08 18.12 -25.17
CA CYS A 615 0.40 18.26 -23.89
C CYS A 615 -0.89 19.07 -23.98
N LYS A 616 -1.67 19.05 -22.87
CA LYS A 616 -2.78 19.96 -22.65
C LYS A 616 -2.87 20.33 -21.17
N THR A 617 -2.84 21.63 -20.90
CA THR A 617 -3.01 22.17 -19.55
C THR A 617 -4.48 22.21 -19.13
N GLY A 618 -4.74 21.97 -17.85
CA GLY A 618 -6.01 22.16 -17.19
C GLY A 618 -5.88 23.08 -15.97
N THR A 619 -6.86 23.93 -15.76
CA THR A 619 -6.91 24.86 -14.62
C THR A 619 -8.36 24.91 -14.08
N PRO A 620 -8.85 23.79 -13.55
CA PRO A 620 -10.21 23.75 -13.02
C PRO A 620 -10.35 24.55 -11.75
N GLN A 621 -11.52 25.21 -11.61
CA GLN A 621 -11.91 25.89 -10.38
C GLN A 621 -12.35 24.86 -9.34
N ARG A 622 -11.97 25.08 -8.10
CA ARG A 622 -12.49 24.37 -6.94
C ARG A 622 -13.77 25.03 -6.43
N SER A 623 -14.51 24.34 -5.59
CA SER A 623 -15.70 24.90 -4.91
C SER A 623 -15.31 25.98 -3.89
N GLU A 624 -14.13 25.80 -3.25
CA GLU A 624 -13.62 26.70 -2.23
C GLU A 624 -13.15 28.03 -2.84
N THR A 625 -13.45 29.11 -2.15
CA THR A 625 -13.10 30.47 -2.55
C THR A 625 -12.18 31.12 -1.51
N TYR A 626 -11.22 31.92 -1.96
CA TYR A 626 -10.35 32.74 -1.09
C TYR A 626 -10.75 34.22 -1.02
N ALA A 627 -11.62 34.63 -1.93
CA ALA A 627 -12.26 35.94 -1.93
C ALA A 627 -13.59 35.86 -2.71
N PRO A 628 -14.50 36.85 -2.58
CA PRO A 628 -15.74 36.84 -3.35
C PRO A 628 -15.49 36.67 -4.85
N GLY A 629 -16.03 35.59 -5.43
CA GLY A 629 -15.87 35.23 -6.85
C GLY A 629 -14.49 34.73 -7.26
N LYS A 630 -13.54 34.54 -6.33
CA LYS A 630 -12.19 34.03 -6.59
C LYS A 630 -12.05 32.62 -6.03
N HIS A 631 -12.06 31.64 -6.90
CA HIS A 631 -11.92 30.23 -6.57
C HIS A 631 -10.45 29.81 -6.51
N TYR A 632 -10.14 28.86 -5.63
CA TYR A 632 -8.88 28.12 -5.73
C TYR A 632 -8.85 27.26 -7.01
N LEU A 633 -7.66 26.99 -7.50
CA LEU A 633 -7.45 26.28 -8.76
C LEU A 633 -6.55 25.06 -8.53
N ASN A 634 -6.86 23.95 -9.19
CA ASN A 634 -5.92 22.84 -9.32
C ASN A 634 -5.08 23.01 -10.59
N ALA A 635 -3.78 22.69 -10.52
CA ALA A 635 -2.94 22.61 -11.69
C ALA A 635 -3.00 21.18 -12.25
N MET A 636 -3.42 21.05 -13.50
CA MET A 636 -3.56 19.75 -14.17
C MET A 636 -2.88 19.77 -15.55
N MET A 637 -2.35 18.60 -15.93
CA MET A 637 -1.80 18.41 -17.28
C MET A 637 -1.96 16.96 -17.71
N ILE A 638 -2.24 16.79 -18.99
CA ILE A 638 -1.99 15.55 -19.72
C ILE A 638 -0.87 15.81 -20.72
N ALA A 639 0.02 14.84 -20.88
CA ALA A 639 1.12 14.91 -21.84
C ALA A 639 1.45 13.53 -22.39
N TYR A 640 2.10 13.49 -23.54
CA TYR A 640 2.78 12.31 -24.05
C TYR A 640 4.02 12.70 -24.84
N LEU A 641 4.99 11.82 -24.85
CA LEU A 641 6.28 12.05 -25.52
C LEU A 641 6.96 10.74 -25.95
N PRO A 642 7.83 10.78 -26.97
CA PRO A 642 7.97 11.84 -27.96
C PRO A 642 6.66 12.12 -28.71
N ALA A 643 6.39 13.37 -29.12
CA ALA A 643 5.10 13.72 -29.76
C ALA A 643 4.81 12.99 -31.06
N ASP A 644 5.87 12.64 -31.83
CA ASP A 644 5.74 12.02 -33.14
C ASP A 644 5.69 10.48 -33.10
N ASP A 645 6.43 9.84 -32.18
CA ASP A 645 6.36 8.40 -31.85
C ASP A 645 6.23 8.22 -30.34
N PRO A 646 5.02 8.30 -29.79
CA PRO A 646 4.80 8.28 -28.37
C PRO A 646 5.23 6.98 -27.70
N GLU A 647 6.00 7.11 -26.62
CA GLU A 647 6.42 6.01 -25.76
C GLU A 647 5.70 6.07 -24.42
N ILE A 648 5.63 7.24 -23.79
CA ILE A 648 4.97 7.44 -22.50
C ILE A 648 3.88 8.49 -22.56
N ALA A 649 2.86 8.28 -21.75
CA ALA A 649 1.78 9.22 -21.48
C ALA A 649 1.70 9.54 -20.00
N ILE A 650 1.38 10.80 -19.67
CA ILE A 650 1.45 11.33 -18.30
C ILE A 650 0.13 12.02 -17.96
N GLY A 651 -0.40 11.73 -16.77
CA GLY A 651 -1.52 12.44 -16.16
C GLY A 651 -1.08 13.06 -14.83
N ILE A 652 -1.23 14.38 -14.67
CA ILE A 652 -0.79 15.14 -13.50
C ILE A 652 -1.95 15.90 -12.91
N THR A 653 -2.01 15.91 -11.57
CA THR A 653 -2.88 16.78 -10.78
C THR A 653 -2.11 17.30 -9.57
N VAL A 654 -2.10 18.62 -9.36
CA VAL A 654 -1.59 19.27 -8.14
C VAL A 654 -2.72 20.07 -7.53
N GLU A 655 -3.12 19.68 -6.33
CA GLU A 655 -4.17 20.36 -5.56
C GLU A 655 -3.70 21.75 -5.14
N TYR A 656 -4.56 22.76 -5.33
CA TYR A 656 -4.24 24.17 -5.08
C TYR A 656 -3.01 24.70 -5.84
N GLY A 657 -2.55 23.95 -6.87
CA GLY A 657 -1.37 24.29 -7.67
C GLY A 657 -1.54 25.51 -8.58
N GLY A 658 -2.78 26.03 -8.71
CA GLY A 658 -3.08 27.17 -9.56
C GLY A 658 -3.18 26.80 -11.04
N TYR A 659 -2.41 27.48 -11.89
CA TYR A 659 -2.47 27.26 -13.34
C TYR A 659 -1.76 25.97 -13.76
N GLY A 660 -2.39 25.18 -14.64
CA GLY A 660 -1.83 23.93 -15.16
C GLY A 660 -0.46 24.07 -15.82
N ALA A 661 -0.16 25.24 -16.38
CA ALA A 661 1.17 25.52 -16.94
C ALA A 661 2.33 25.36 -15.93
N ARG A 662 2.07 25.49 -14.64
CA ARG A 662 3.05 25.33 -13.56
C ARG A 662 3.56 23.89 -13.38
N THR A 663 2.89 22.90 -14.00
CA THR A 663 3.35 21.50 -14.03
C THR A 663 4.18 21.17 -15.28
N GLY A 664 4.49 22.16 -16.13
CA GLY A 664 5.26 21.93 -17.35
C GLY A 664 6.67 21.42 -17.07
N ASP A 665 7.36 21.98 -16.09
CA ASP A 665 8.70 21.54 -15.71
C ASP A 665 8.70 20.14 -15.08
N LEU A 666 7.63 19.75 -14.37
CA LEU A 666 7.43 18.38 -13.89
C LEU A 666 7.40 17.36 -15.05
N VAL A 667 6.72 17.69 -16.16
CA VAL A 667 6.73 16.82 -17.36
C VAL A 667 8.14 16.64 -17.90
N VAL A 668 8.95 17.70 -17.91
CA VAL A 668 10.35 17.64 -18.36
C VAL A 668 11.21 16.80 -17.42
N ASP A 669 11.04 16.97 -16.12
CA ASP A 669 11.79 16.19 -15.13
C ASP A 669 11.44 14.69 -15.22
N ILE A 670 10.17 14.34 -15.43
CA ILE A 670 9.72 12.95 -15.72
C ILE A 670 10.34 12.45 -17.04
N ALA A 671 10.35 13.28 -18.10
CA ALA A 671 10.94 12.91 -19.38
C ALA A 671 12.44 12.63 -19.27
N ASN A 672 13.18 13.49 -18.55
CA ASN A 672 14.61 13.29 -18.30
C ASN A 672 14.86 11.97 -17.56
N ALA A 673 14.08 11.69 -16.50
CA ALA A 673 14.20 10.45 -15.75
C ALA A 673 13.87 9.22 -16.61
N TYR A 674 12.85 9.31 -17.49
CA TYR A 674 12.48 8.21 -18.38
C TYR A 674 13.60 7.87 -19.38
N PHE A 675 14.16 8.88 -20.04
CA PHE A 675 15.25 8.64 -21.01
C PHE A 675 16.53 8.21 -20.31
N ALA A 676 16.86 8.78 -19.15
CA ALA A 676 18.00 8.34 -18.35
C ALA A 676 17.85 6.88 -17.89
N MET A 677 16.63 6.44 -17.51
CA MET A 677 16.34 5.03 -17.20
C MET A 677 16.56 4.14 -18.44
N LYS A 678 16.06 4.56 -19.61
CA LYS A 678 16.24 3.81 -20.87
C LYS A 678 17.72 3.66 -21.26
N ASP A 679 18.49 4.70 -21.05
CA ASP A 679 19.92 4.73 -21.38
C ASP A 679 20.81 4.12 -20.28
N GLY A 680 20.21 3.69 -19.16
CA GLY A 680 20.94 3.12 -18.02
C GLY A 680 21.80 4.15 -17.27
N THR A 681 21.49 5.43 -17.38
CA THR A 681 22.23 6.55 -16.76
C THR A 681 21.45 7.23 -15.65
N LEU A 682 20.28 6.68 -15.27
CA LEU A 682 19.48 7.24 -14.18
C LEU A 682 20.23 7.10 -12.86
N GLU A 683 20.64 8.23 -12.29
CA GLU A 683 21.20 8.29 -10.95
C GLU A 683 20.07 8.27 -9.92
N VAL A 684 20.18 7.34 -8.98
CA VAL A 684 19.19 7.17 -7.89
C VAL A 684 19.71 7.88 -6.66
N ASP A 685 19.27 9.10 -6.44
CA ASP A 685 19.41 9.72 -5.12
C ASP A 685 18.49 9.03 -4.13
N PRO A 686 18.95 8.78 -2.89
CA PRO A 686 18.06 8.35 -1.83
C PRO A 686 17.00 9.45 -1.60
N TYR A 687 15.82 9.27 -2.18
CA TYR A 687 14.68 10.14 -1.92
C TYR A 687 14.15 9.82 -0.53
N VAL A 688 14.31 10.76 0.39
CA VAL A 688 13.58 10.75 1.65
C VAL A 688 12.30 11.55 1.42
N ASN A 689 11.15 10.92 1.58
CA ASN A 689 9.88 11.61 1.47
C ASN A 689 9.84 12.73 2.54
N PRO A 690 9.76 14.02 2.16
CA PRO A 690 9.77 15.11 3.14
C PRO A 690 8.64 15.05 4.17
N ALA A 691 7.52 14.39 3.83
CA ALA A 691 6.41 14.16 4.73
C ALA A 691 6.70 13.09 5.81
N LEU A 692 7.81 12.33 5.67
CA LEU A 692 8.24 11.30 6.63
C LEU A 692 9.41 11.78 7.50
N SER A 693 9.99 12.96 7.26
CA SER A 693 11.06 13.50 8.10
C SER A 693 10.48 14.07 9.39
N THR A 694 10.61 13.34 10.47
CA THR A 694 10.21 13.75 11.82
C THR A 694 11.23 14.66 12.52
N ASP A 695 12.21 15.24 11.80
CA ASP A 695 13.22 16.08 12.41
C ASP A 695 12.75 17.56 12.44
N PRO A 696 12.34 18.10 13.62
CA PRO A 696 11.95 19.51 13.75
C PRO A 696 13.11 20.49 13.60
N SER A 697 14.35 20.02 13.39
CA SER A 697 15.56 20.84 13.40
C SER A 697 15.98 21.43 12.06
N ASP A 698 15.30 21.11 10.96
CA ASP A 698 15.70 21.55 9.60
C ASP A 698 15.05 22.86 9.14
N ASP A 699 14.47 23.64 10.10
CA ASP A 699 13.89 24.96 9.82
C ASP A 699 14.93 26.11 9.96
N THR A 700 16.23 25.78 9.96
CA THR A 700 17.30 26.79 10.08
C THR A 700 18.31 26.71 8.92
N THR A 701 17.91 27.14 7.71
CA THR A 701 18.87 27.76 6.76
C THR A 701 18.18 28.84 5.93
N GLY A 702 17.80 29.91 6.59
CA GLY A 702 17.58 31.20 5.98
C GLY A 702 18.80 32.09 6.21
N ALA A 703 19.90 31.87 5.50
CA ALA A 703 20.99 32.85 5.43
C ALA A 703 21.05 33.37 3.99
N ALA A 704 20.79 34.66 3.90
CA ALA A 704 20.82 35.46 2.70
C ALA A 704 22.17 35.37 1.95
N ASP A 705 22.13 35.21 0.65
CA ASP A 705 23.13 35.82 -0.20
C ASP A 705 22.41 36.74 -1.22
N THR A 706 22.63 38.01 -1.03
CA THR A 706 22.13 39.09 -1.87
C THR A 706 23.12 39.32 -3.00
N THR A 707 22.71 39.02 -4.23
CA THR A 707 23.21 39.78 -5.39
C THR A 707 22.11 40.02 -6.41
N ASP A 708 21.87 41.30 -6.59
CA ASP A 708 21.02 41.96 -7.56
C ASP A 708 21.08 41.38 -8.98
N THR A 709 19.89 41.17 -9.59
CA THR A 709 19.64 41.71 -10.92
C THR A 709 18.14 41.86 -11.16
N ALA A 710 17.72 43.07 -11.39
CA ALA A 710 16.35 43.49 -11.67
C ALA A 710 15.90 42.91 -13.06
N GLY A 711 14.81 42.15 -13.05
CA GLY A 711 14.03 41.79 -14.21
C GLY A 711 12.55 42.02 -13.91
N ALA A 712 11.95 42.99 -14.62
CA ALA A 712 10.59 43.47 -14.39
C ALA A 712 9.53 42.37 -14.38
N ALA A 713 8.89 42.18 -13.25
CA ALA A 713 7.65 41.41 -13.16
C ALA A 713 6.52 42.28 -13.74
N GLN A 714 5.93 41.82 -14.82
CA GLN A 714 4.66 42.38 -15.30
C GLN A 714 3.56 41.85 -14.37
N ASP A 715 2.95 42.80 -13.67
CA ASP A 715 1.77 42.64 -12.82
C ASP A 715 0.57 42.23 -13.69
N GLU A 716 0.24 40.92 -13.71
CA GLU A 716 -0.96 40.41 -14.36
C GLU A 716 -2.16 40.66 -13.41
N THR A 717 -2.69 41.83 -13.44
CA THR A 717 -3.99 42.16 -12.84
C THR A 717 -5.10 41.34 -13.52
N GLN A 718 -5.74 40.47 -12.76
CA GLN A 718 -6.97 39.79 -13.17
C GLN A 718 -8.07 40.81 -13.52
N PRO A 719 -8.78 40.65 -14.63
CA PRO A 719 -9.97 41.44 -14.90
C PRO A 719 -11.08 41.05 -13.90
N GLU A 720 -11.59 41.98 -13.17
CA GLU A 720 -12.77 41.85 -12.31
C GLU A 720 -13.95 41.27 -13.09
N GLN A 721 -14.50 40.14 -12.60
CA GLN A 721 -15.78 39.67 -13.05
C GLN A 721 -16.85 40.50 -12.37
N GLY A 722 -17.46 41.44 -13.09
CA GLY A 722 -18.59 42.18 -12.64
C GLY A 722 -19.75 41.23 -12.31
N SER A 723 -20.21 41.33 -11.06
CA SER A 723 -21.51 40.80 -10.64
C SER A 723 -22.59 41.49 -11.48
N ALA A 724 -23.37 40.70 -12.22
CA ALA A 724 -24.66 41.14 -12.69
C ALA A 724 -25.72 40.48 -11.78
N ASP A 725 -26.59 41.33 -11.22
CA ASP A 725 -27.82 41.00 -10.49
C ASP A 725 -28.71 40.00 -11.27
#